data_765ac15045d56d0430551ab32d14ad5c
#
_entry.id   765ac15045d56d0430551ab32d14ad5c
#
_cell.length_a   1.000
_cell.length_b   1.000
_cell.length_c   1.000
_cell.angle_alpha   90.00
_cell.angle_beta   90.00
_cell.angle_gamma   90.00
#
_symmetry.space_group_name_H-M   'P 1'
#
loop_
_entity.id
_entity.type
_entity.pdbx_description
1 polymer ?
#
loop_
_entity_poly.entity_id
_entity_poly.type
_entity_poly.pdbx_seq_one_letter_code
_entity_poly.pdbx_strand_id
1 'polypeptide(L)'
;MFLWSATKSSSSLRLMKRLGVFSACGAFFLGICVVPGTTVRATVGPLETVLERGSGLVTQLIVSYEQDAALTESPMTATGSTLVGQHLTPGIDLGLGMTTVLLDRAVSVSDAREMAVRLTADPRVEWAEPDLQMSLPAEVRRPLTPIVSQNTMATPQSVPSSPTNIRLQPSSGKVQVHWTKPINRGTSAIMSYTARAYSSPSGGTTVTSCTSAKNSCSITGLSNGSTYWISVVAKNSGGTGSASSPRISSTPPFFNPNDPYYVNSQQWALKGTYGVQVQKAWLVTRGNPEIVVAVLDTGSTVHPDLEGQSVPGYDMISDIDRAGDGDGRDSDPSDAGDFFGDKLSSWHGTHLAGIINARGNNSRGVIGIAPNVKVQHVRVLGHDGGSDSDIVSGITWASGGPVGSLPLNPTPARVINLSLGGEGVCPQQYQTAINDAISRGTVLVVAAGNSSVPASTFVPANCDGVIVVAATNDLGKRAEFSNYGEVVDIAAPGEDIVSTMNDGDTGVGSPTYKSKTGTSMAAPYVAGVVALMLSVEPSLTSADVEARIKNQSNQTFLVQGDWGIINAALLLGVSEIPQPPTNVVASIFGTTTRTGTVSWSAATSGSMATANIARAYLRPSGGSPVLWCSTATLTCDLPNLVKGVTYYLDVISGNTGGFSAPSGPRLGINTKGPVVDVVPSVTVGSQGSLYVSWSAGIDARLATTYLIQYSKDLLSWKNGPEVSTREYTQVSGLDSGVNYRFRVVAKKDSGRFIKISRESAQMKPS
;
A
#
# COMPACT_ATOMS: atom_id res chain seq x y z
N MET A 1 -22.87 -31.07 -9.46
CA MET A 1 -22.44 -32.41 -9.09
C MET A 1 -21.06 -32.68 -9.70
N PHE A 2 -20.03 -32.13 -9.06
CA PHE A 2 -18.63 -32.51 -9.30
C PHE A 2 -17.91 -32.39 -7.95
N LEU A 3 -17.47 -33.54 -7.48
CA LEU A 3 -16.69 -33.72 -6.26
C LEU A 3 -15.27 -33.21 -6.50
N TRP A 4 -14.85 -32.28 -5.70
CA TRP A 4 -13.45 -31.88 -5.60
C TRP A 4 -12.83 -32.58 -4.40
N SER A 5 -11.97 -33.55 -4.66
CA SER A 5 -11.17 -34.20 -3.62
C SER A 5 -9.96 -33.32 -3.30
N ALA A 6 -9.99 -32.72 -2.14
CA ALA A 6 -8.80 -32.05 -1.61
C ALA A 6 -7.87 -33.08 -0.97
N THR A 7 -6.78 -33.40 -1.61
CA THR A 7 -5.65 -34.08 -0.98
C THR A 7 -4.95 -33.11 -0.03
N LYS A 8 -5.29 -33.19 1.25
CA LYS A 8 -4.50 -32.52 2.31
C LYS A 8 -3.17 -33.25 2.45
N SER A 9 -2.07 -32.54 2.27
CA SER A 9 -0.75 -33.07 2.58
C SER A 9 -0.68 -33.39 4.09
N SER A 10 -0.23 -34.60 4.41
CA SER A 10 -0.24 -35.18 5.74
C SER A 10 0.69 -34.46 6.76
N SER A 11 1.54 -33.55 6.32
CA SER A 11 2.52 -32.84 7.15
C SER A 11 1.94 -31.78 8.07
N SER A 12 0.95 -31.03 7.65
CA SER A 12 0.35 -29.97 8.50
C SER A 12 -0.57 -30.50 9.60
N LEU A 13 -1.15 -31.70 9.39
CA LEU A 13 -1.98 -32.33 10.43
C LEU A 13 -1.14 -33.04 11.51
N ARG A 14 0.10 -33.47 11.18
CA ARG A 14 1.01 -34.10 12.13
C ARG A 14 1.63 -33.09 13.09
N LEU A 15 1.92 -31.85 12.62
CA LEU A 15 2.45 -30.79 13.50
C LEU A 15 1.43 -30.35 14.57
N MET A 16 0.13 -30.27 14.20
CA MET A 16 -0.92 -29.93 15.18
C MET A 16 -1.22 -31.05 16.19
N LYS A 17 -0.95 -32.31 15.86
CA LYS A 17 -1.12 -33.42 16.82
C LYS A 17 0.07 -33.58 17.78
N ARG A 18 1.26 -33.13 17.39
CA ARG A 18 2.46 -33.16 18.27
C ARG A 18 2.49 -32.01 19.28
N LEU A 19 1.78 -30.89 19.01
CA LEU A 19 1.59 -29.78 19.95
C LEU A 19 0.31 -29.97 20.80
N GLY A 20 0.09 -31.19 21.31
CA GLY A 20 -1.09 -31.57 22.12
C GLY A 20 -1.31 -30.82 23.45
N VAL A 21 -0.86 -29.57 23.55
CA VAL A 21 -1.00 -28.70 24.73
C VAL A 21 -2.01 -27.56 24.50
N PHE A 22 -2.64 -27.46 23.30
CA PHE A 22 -3.53 -26.32 22.96
C PHE A 22 -5.02 -26.67 22.82
N SER A 23 -5.57 -27.53 23.69
CA SER A 23 -7.02 -27.76 23.74
C SER A 23 -7.65 -27.50 25.10
N ALA A 24 -7.11 -26.62 25.93
CA ALA A 24 -7.75 -26.27 27.19
C ALA A 24 -7.46 -24.86 27.77
N CYS A 25 -7.04 -23.89 26.97
CA CYS A 25 -6.93 -22.50 27.47
C CYS A 25 -7.31 -21.50 26.38
N GLY A 26 -8.61 -21.31 26.23
CA GLY A 26 -9.17 -20.14 25.56
C GLY A 26 -9.55 -19.13 26.64
N ALA A 27 -8.64 -18.26 27.04
CA ALA A 27 -8.88 -16.92 27.58
C ALA A 27 -7.56 -16.33 28.10
N PHE A 28 -7.28 -15.14 27.68
CA PHE A 28 -6.21 -14.29 28.22
C PHE A 28 -6.39 -14.14 29.74
N PHE A 29 -5.46 -14.72 30.52
CA PHE A 29 -5.06 -14.16 31.83
C PHE A 29 -3.86 -14.98 32.33
N LEU A 30 -2.89 -14.32 32.96
CA LEU A 30 -1.77 -14.94 33.68
C LEU A 30 -2.30 -16.06 34.60
N GLY A 31 -2.04 -17.32 34.23
CA GLY A 31 -2.43 -18.48 35.00
C GLY A 31 -1.32 -19.50 35.08
N ILE A 32 -1.01 -19.93 36.28
CA ILE A 32 -0.11 -21.05 36.59
C ILE A 32 -0.82 -22.33 36.14
N CYS A 33 -0.27 -23.05 35.16
CA CYS A 33 -0.71 -24.42 34.85
C CYS A 33 -0.09 -25.39 35.88
N VAL A 34 -0.90 -25.98 36.71
CA VAL A 34 -0.47 -27.05 37.66
C VAL A 34 -0.75 -28.39 37.00
N VAL A 35 0.31 -29.12 36.66
CA VAL A 35 0.28 -30.57 36.37
C VAL A 35 0.64 -31.27 37.68
N PRO A 36 -0.08 -32.32 38.09
CA PRO A 36 0.22 -32.97 39.36
C PRO A 36 1.64 -33.53 39.36
N GLY A 37 2.51 -32.91 40.12
CA GLY A 37 3.86 -33.43 40.41
C GLY A 37 5.05 -32.53 40.13
N THR A 38 4.91 -31.44 39.35
CA THR A 38 6.03 -30.51 39.09
C THR A 38 5.57 -29.09 38.75
N THR A 39 6.08 -28.12 39.48
CA THR A 39 5.82 -26.69 39.23
C THR A 39 6.88 -26.15 38.26
N VAL A 40 6.48 -25.87 37.00
CA VAL A 40 7.34 -25.17 36.04
C VAL A 40 6.77 -23.77 35.86
N ARG A 41 7.55 -22.77 36.21
CA ARG A 41 7.22 -21.34 36.01
C ARG A 41 7.69 -20.93 34.63
N ALA A 42 6.77 -20.84 33.66
CA ALA A 42 7.06 -20.27 32.36
C ALA A 42 6.59 -18.82 32.34
N THR A 43 7.49 -17.88 32.21
CA THR A 43 7.20 -16.47 31.87
C THR A 43 7.22 -16.33 30.36
N VAL A 44 6.05 -16.17 29.76
CA VAL A 44 5.94 -15.79 28.34
C VAL A 44 5.95 -14.26 28.28
N GLY A 45 7.08 -13.69 27.86
CA GLY A 45 7.18 -12.29 27.43
C GLY A 45 6.74 -12.15 25.96
N PRO A 46 6.40 -10.93 25.50
CA PRO A 46 5.97 -10.74 24.11
C PRO A 46 7.11 -11.09 23.14
N LEU A 47 6.78 -11.90 22.14
CA LEU A 47 7.63 -12.24 21.00
C LEU A 47 7.81 -11.01 20.10
N GLU A 48 8.78 -10.18 20.41
CA GLU A 48 9.39 -9.25 19.46
C GLU A 48 10.75 -8.78 20.01
N THR A 49 11.73 -9.66 19.93
CA THR A 49 13.13 -9.24 19.87
C THR A 49 13.83 -10.11 18.85
N VAL A 50 14.29 -9.47 17.78
CA VAL A 50 15.23 -10.08 16.84
C VAL A 50 16.44 -10.54 17.62
N LEU A 51 16.54 -11.85 17.84
CA LEU A 51 17.70 -12.47 18.48
C LEU A 51 18.85 -12.46 17.46
N GLU A 52 19.86 -11.64 17.67
CA GLU A 52 21.12 -11.76 16.94
C GLU A 52 21.72 -13.14 17.22
N ARG A 53 21.82 -13.94 16.16
CA ARG A 53 22.50 -15.25 16.22
C ARG A 53 23.99 -15.01 16.35
N GLY A 54 24.56 -15.45 17.46
CA GLY A 54 26.00 -15.32 17.76
C GLY A 54 26.88 -15.90 16.64
N SER A 55 28.00 -15.25 16.38
CA SER A 55 29.08 -15.69 15.47
C SER A 55 29.97 -16.79 16.09
N GLY A 56 29.39 -17.72 16.83
CA GLY A 56 30.12 -18.78 17.56
C GLY A 56 30.34 -20.03 16.71
N LEU A 57 31.29 -20.87 17.17
CA LEU A 57 31.48 -22.21 16.64
C LEU A 57 30.37 -23.14 17.17
N VAL A 58 29.87 -24.01 16.30
CA VAL A 58 28.83 -25.00 16.63
C VAL A 58 29.48 -26.29 17.07
N THR A 59 29.07 -26.81 18.22
CA THR A 59 29.59 -28.06 18.81
C THR A 59 28.58 -29.21 18.78
N GLN A 60 27.32 -28.91 18.43
CA GLN A 60 26.27 -29.94 18.36
C GLN A 60 25.17 -29.54 17.35
N LEU A 61 24.48 -30.56 16.87
CA LEU A 61 23.30 -30.44 16.03
C LEU A 61 22.07 -30.92 16.79
N ILE A 62 20.91 -30.35 16.50
CA ILE A 62 19.60 -30.86 16.93
C ILE A 62 19.06 -31.72 15.81
N VAL A 63 18.63 -32.94 16.08
CA VAL A 63 18.13 -33.89 15.10
C VAL A 63 16.77 -34.41 15.55
N SER A 64 15.78 -34.34 14.66
CA SER A 64 14.47 -34.96 14.84
C SER A 64 14.39 -36.25 14.05
N TYR A 65 13.87 -37.29 14.69
CA TYR A 65 13.70 -38.60 14.09
C TYR A 65 12.24 -38.92 13.84
N GLU A 66 11.94 -39.74 12.81
CA GLU A 66 10.60 -40.26 12.59
C GLU A 66 10.16 -41.16 13.77
N GLN A 67 8.87 -41.12 14.12
CA GLN A 67 8.28 -41.62 15.37
C GLN A 67 8.50 -43.12 15.65
N ASP A 68 8.90 -43.95 14.68
CA ASP A 68 9.11 -45.36 14.79
C ASP A 68 10.59 -45.81 14.80
N ALA A 69 11.51 -44.85 14.72
CA ALA A 69 12.94 -45.15 14.80
C ALA A 69 13.35 -45.28 16.27
N ALA A 70 13.27 -46.46 16.85
CA ALA A 70 13.80 -46.75 18.19
C ALA A 70 15.29 -46.36 18.25
N LEU A 71 15.61 -45.39 19.10
CA LEU A 71 16.97 -44.92 19.37
C LEU A 71 17.78 -46.03 20.03
N THR A 72 18.25 -47.01 19.28
CA THR A 72 19.29 -47.91 19.71
C THR A 72 20.63 -47.33 19.27
N GLU A 73 21.47 -47.08 20.22
CA GLU A 73 22.62 -46.17 20.25
C GLU A 73 23.67 -46.28 19.12
N SER A 74 23.74 -47.33 18.36
CA SER A 74 24.93 -47.55 17.52
C SER A 74 24.79 -47.32 16.02
N PRO A 75 23.68 -47.68 15.32
CA PRO A 75 23.65 -47.60 13.86
C PRO A 75 23.46 -46.17 13.30
N MET A 76 22.77 -45.28 14.07
CA MET A 76 22.44 -43.92 13.62
C MET A 76 23.65 -43.00 13.64
N THR A 77 24.44 -43.03 14.71
CA THR A 77 25.64 -42.21 14.82
C THR A 77 26.73 -42.65 13.86
N ALA A 78 26.84 -43.94 13.52
CA ALA A 78 27.78 -44.45 12.52
C ALA A 78 27.38 -43.99 11.09
N THR A 79 26.07 -44.07 10.72
CA THR A 79 25.56 -43.59 9.44
C THR A 79 25.66 -42.07 9.33
N GLY A 80 25.24 -41.36 10.36
CA GLY A 80 25.32 -39.89 10.39
C GLY A 80 26.75 -39.39 10.35
N SER A 81 27.68 -40.04 11.07
CA SER A 81 29.12 -39.74 11.05
C SER A 81 29.72 -39.85 9.63
N THR A 82 29.26 -40.84 8.85
CA THR A 82 29.70 -41.02 7.47
C THR A 82 29.15 -39.88 6.58
N LEU A 83 27.89 -39.49 6.78
CA LEU A 83 27.26 -38.42 6.00
C LEU A 83 27.86 -37.04 6.22
N VAL A 84 28.27 -36.73 7.47
CA VAL A 84 28.81 -35.40 7.81
C VAL A 84 30.34 -35.35 7.78
N GLY A 85 31.00 -36.47 7.65
CA GLY A 85 32.47 -36.54 7.55
C GLY A 85 33.22 -36.29 8.85
N GLN A 86 32.55 -36.42 10.01
CA GLN A 86 33.18 -36.46 11.35
C GLN A 86 32.39 -37.33 12.31
N HIS A 87 33.02 -37.75 13.41
CA HIS A 87 32.39 -38.62 14.38
C HIS A 87 31.28 -37.89 15.13
N LEU A 88 30.12 -38.54 15.24
CA LEU A 88 28.94 -38.04 15.94
C LEU A 88 28.70 -38.90 17.20
N THR A 89 28.47 -38.27 18.33
CA THR A 89 28.06 -38.92 19.57
C THR A 89 26.68 -38.46 20.00
N PRO A 90 25.81 -39.36 20.52
CA PRO A 90 24.54 -39.00 21.09
C PRO A 90 24.71 -37.96 22.22
N GLY A 91 23.92 -36.91 22.19
CA GLY A 91 23.86 -35.88 23.21
C GLY A 91 22.61 -36.02 24.09
N ILE A 92 21.92 -34.94 24.35
CA ILE A 92 20.78 -34.86 25.28
C ILE A 92 19.49 -35.14 24.52
N ASP A 93 18.63 -36.00 25.07
CA ASP A 93 17.25 -36.17 24.60
C ASP A 93 16.42 -34.91 24.97
N LEU A 94 15.92 -34.25 23.97
CA LEU A 94 15.10 -33.04 24.11
C LEU A 94 13.60 -33.34 24.19
N GLY A 95 13.22 -34.65 24.13
CA GLY A 95 11.83 -35.06 24.01
C GLY A 95 11.23 -34.85 22.62
N LEU A 96 9.99 -35.32 22.41
CA LEU A 96 9.26 -35.18 21.14
C LEU A 96 9.98 -35.80 19.93
N GLY A 97 10.84 -36.79 20.13
CA GLY A 97 11.64 -37.42 19.08
C GLY A 97 12.87 -36.62 18.64
N MET A 98 13.26 -35.61 19.38
CA MET A 98 14.45 -34.78 19.14
C MET A 98 15.59 -35.14 20.09
N THR A 99 16.82 -35.14 19.58
CA THR A 99 18.03 -35.29 20.39
C THR A 99 19.13 -34.36 19.87
N THR A 100 20.07 -33.99 20.74
CA THR A 100 21.28 -33.34 20.27
C THR A 100 22.30 -34.43 19.85
N VAL A 101 23.11 -34.09 18.86
CA VAL A 101 24.21 -34.92 18.40
C VAL A 101 25.48 -34.08 18.48
N LEU A 102 26.43 -34.54 19.26
CA LEU A 102 27.70 -33.86 19.50
C LEU A 102 28.67 -34.08 18.33
N LEU A 103 29.32 -33.02 17.92
CA LEU A 103 30.39 -33.01 16.92
C LEU A 103 31.75 -33.23 17.66
N ASP A 104 32.63 -34.05 17.09
CA ASP A 104 33.96 -34.29 17.66
C ASP A 104 34.87 -33.05 17.60
N ARG A 105 34.55 -32.09 16.76
CA ARG A 105 35.18 -30.78 16.69
C ARG A 105 34.18 -29.69 16.38
N ALA A 106 34.38 -28.52 16.93
CA ALA A 106 33.59 -27.35 16.65
C ALA A 106 33.77 -26.90 15.19
N VAL A 107 32.67 -26.50 14.55
CA VAL A 107 32.63 -26.06 13.16
C VAL A 107 31.96 -24.70 13.03
N SER A 108 32.12 -24.04 11.90
CA SER A 108 31.39 -22.80 11.61
C SER A 108 29.89 -23.05 11.50
N VAL A 109 29.06 -21.99 11.69
CA VAL A 109 27.59 -22.08 11.52
C VAL A 109 27.24 -22.51 10.09
N SER A 110 28.02 -22.09 9.09
CA SER A 110 27.82 -22.51 7.71
C SER A 110 28.04 -23.99 7.51
N ASP A 111 29.19 -24.52 8.04
CA ASP A 111 29.51 -25.93 7.92
C ASP A 111 28.50 -26.81 8.70
N ALA A 112 28.06 -26.33 9.87
CA ALA A 112 27.04 -27.03 10.66
C ALA A 112 25.69 -27.11 9.92
N ARG A 113 25.31 -26.09 9.18
CA ARG A 113 24.10 -26.11 8.33
C ARG A 113 24.23 -27.11 7.18
N GLU A 114 25.39 -27.17 6.54
CA GLU A 114 25.65 -28.15 5.49
C GLU A 114 25.64 -29.58 6.06
N MET A 115 26.21 -29.80 7.23
CA MET A 115 26.13 -31.08 7.92
C MET A 115 24.71 -31.46 8.30
N ALA A 116 23.91 -30.54 8.79
CA ALA A 116 22.49 -30.74 9.09
C ALA A 116 21.69 -31.15 7.83
N VAL A 117 21.91 -30.50 6.70
CA VAL A 117 21.32 -30.90 5.41
C VAL A 117 21.74 -32.29 4.97
N ARG A 118 23.03 -32.65 5.16
CA ARG A 118 23.50 -34.00 4.83
C ARG A 118 22.88 -35.07 5.72
N LEU A 119 22.63 -34.79 7.01
CA LEU A 119 21.95 -35.73 7.92
C LEU A 119 20.51 -36.03 7.47
N THR A 120 19.81 -35.10 6.85
CA THR A 120 18.47 -35.37 6.33
C THR A 120 18.44 -36.35 5.14
N ALA A 121 19.60 -36.74 4.59
CA ALA A 121 19.69 -37.83 3.64
C ALA A 121 19.51 -39.23 4.29
N ASP A 122 19.58 -39.35 5.60
CA ASP A 122 19.20 -40.55 6.35
C ASP A 122 17.67 -40.61 6.47
N PRO A 123 16.99 -41.63 5.93
CA PRO A 123 15.51 -41.70 5.90
C PRO A 123 14.87 -41.75 7.30
N ARG A 124 15.65 -41.92 8.36
CA ARG A 124 15.20 -41.91 9.76
C ARG A 124 15.23 -40.52 10.36
N VAL A 125 15.87 -39.54 9.70
CA VAL A 125 15.97 -38.15 10.13
C VAL A 125 14.88 -37.35 9.46
N GLU A 126 13.95 -36.82 10.24
CA GLU A 126 12.89 -35.95 9.75
C GLU A 126 13.46 -34.57 9.40
N TRP A 127 14.32 -34.01 10.26
CA TRP A 127 15.06 -32.79 10.02
C TRP A 127 16.26 -32.70 10.99
N ALA A 128 17.25 -31.87 10.65
CA ALA A 128 18.37 -31.54 11.51
C ALA A 128 18.72 -30.06 11.36
N GLU A 129 19.22 -29.43 12.41
CA GLU A 129 19.70 -28.04 12.42
C GLU A 129 20.85 -27.83 13.42
N PRO A 130 21.69 -26.79 13.24
CA PRO A 130 22.71 -26.42 14.20
C PRO A 130 22.09 -25.96 15.53
N ASP A 131 22.64 -26.43 16.67
CA ASP A 131 22.33 -25.87 17.99
C ASP A 131 23.15 -24.58 18.18
N LEU A 132 22.50 -23.44 18.03
CA LEU A 132 23.13 -22.13 18.10
C LEU A 132 22.99 -21.55 19.50
N GLN A 133 24.14 -21.22 20.14
CA GLN A 133 24.13 -20.48 21.40
C GLN A 133 23.51 -19.10 21.19
N MET A 134 22.42 -18.84 21.91
CA MET A 134 21.80 -17.52 21.99
C MET A 134 22.36 -16.80 23.22
N SER A 135 23.09 -15.71 23.01
CA SER A 135 23.47 -14.79 24.07
C SER A 135 22.41 -13.74 24.26
N LEU A 136 21.90 -13.58 25.48
CA LEU A 136 21.13 -12.39 25.85
C LEU A 136 22.07 -11.17 25.75
N PRO A 137 21.54 -9.99 25.30
CA PRO A 137 22.30 -8.74 25.36
C PRO A 137 22.83 -8.55 26.78
N ALA A 138 24.09 -8.14 26.92
CA ALA A 138 24.74 -7.97 28.19
C ALA A 138 23.90 -7.08 29.12
N GLU A 139 23.27 -7.68 30.12
CA GLU A 139 22.68 -6.95 31.23
C GLU A 139 23.79 -6.24 32.00
N VAL A 140 23.68 -4.89 32.04
CA VAL A 140 24.50 -4.09 32.95
C VAL A 140 24.10 -4.47 34.36
N ARG A 141 24.84 -5.37 34.96
CA ARG A 141 24.71 -5.71 36.39
C ARG A 141 25.02 -4.46 37.21
N ARG A 142 23.98 -3.79 37.72
CA ARG A 142 24.16 -2.84 38.82
C ARG A 142 24.44 -3.65 40.10
N PRO A 143 25.45 -3.26 40.89
CA PRO A 143 25.67 -3.87 42.19
C PRO A 143 24.45 -3.65 43.09
N LEU A 144 23.93 -4.70 43.68
CA LEU A 144 22.91 -4.62 44.71
C LEU A 144 23.57 -4.04 45.97
N THR A 145 23.26 -2.78 46.30
CA THR A 145 23.52 -2.26 47.64
C THR A 145 22.44 -2.77 48.58
N PRO A 146 22.81 -3.13 49.81
CA PRO A 146 21.87 -3.65 50.79
C PRO A 146 20.82 -2.59 51.15
N ILE A 147 19.56 -2.97 51.09
CA ILE A 147 18.45 -2.14 51.55
C ILE A 147 18.49 -2.14 53.09
N VAL A 148 18.94 -1.05 53.67
CA VAL A 148 18.68 -0.75 55.06
C VAL A 148 17.28 -0.21 55.18
N SER A 149 16.40 -0.98 55.75
CA SER A 149 15.05 -0.57 56.09
C SER A 149 15.10 0.52 57.17
N GLN A 150 14.80 1.77 56.75
CA GLN A 150 14.36 2.80 57.68
C GLN A 150 12.94 3.16 57.36
N ASN A 151 12.02 2.74 58.22
CA ASN A 151 10.66 3.25 58.32
C ASN A 151 10.67 4.69 58.73
N THR A 152 10.65 5.58 57.75
CA THR A 152 10.26 7.00 57.97
C THR A 152 8.94 7.22 57.27
N MET A 153 7.92 7.68 58.00
CA MET A 153 6.64 8.12 57.47
C MET A 153 6.89 9.09 56.34
N ALA A 154 6.59 8.70 55.10
CA ALA A 154 6.72 9.58 53.94
C ALA A 154 5.66 10.64 54.00
N THR A 155 6.07 11.92 54.03
CA THR A 155 5.22 13.04 53.67
C THR A 155 4.62 12.79 52.28
N PRO A 156 3.36 13.15 52.00
CA PRO A 156 2.74 12.96 50.70
C PRO A 156 3.60 13.64 49.62
N GLN A 157 4.15 12.83 48.71
CA GLN A 157 4.97 13.33 47.63
C GLN A 157 4.09 14.06 46.59
N SER A 158 4.29 15.36 46.41
CA SER A 158 3.54 16.11 45.38
C SER A 158 4.17 15.98 44.02
N VAL A 159 3.28 15.82 42.99
CA VAL A 159 3.66 15.73 41.56
C VAL A 159 4.01 17.11 40.99
N PRO A 160 4.73 17.19 39.84
CA PRO A 160 5.05 18.46 39.18
C PRO A 160 3.79 19.17 38.64
N SER A 161 3.82 20.48 38.53
CA SER A 161 2.84 21.23 37.74
C SER A 161 3.08 20.99 36.23
N SER A 162 2.17 21.50 35.37
CA SER A 162 2.29 21.35 33.91
C SER A 162 3.52 22.08 33.37
N PRO A 163 4.24 21.49 32.38
CA PRO A 163 5.17 22.23 31.54
C PRO A 163 4.49 23.39 30.81
N THR A 164 5.23 24.47 30.53
CA THR A 164 4.69 25.67 29.89
C THR A 164 5.48 26.04 28.64
N ASN A 165 5.04 27.05 27.89
CA ASN A 165 5.68 27.54 26.66
C ASN A 165 6.02 26.43 25.66
N ILE A 166 5.03 25.63 25.35
CA ILE A 166 5.21 24.56 24.36
C ILE A 166 5.44 25.20 22.98
N ARG A 167 6.54 24.86 22.33
CA ARG A 167 6.88 25.27 20.97
C ARG A 167 7.04 24.05 20.09
N LEU A 168 6.47 24.09 18.90
CA LEU A 168 6.43 22.98 17.96
C LEU A 168 7.17 23.37 16.68
N GLN A 169 8.07 22.50 16.23
CA GLN A 169 8.77 22.61 14.94
C GLN A 169 8.44 21.37 14.12
N PRO A 170 7.43 21.46 13.24
CA PRO A 170 7.07 20.33 12.38
C PRO A 170 8.10 20.13 11.27
N SER A 171 8.34 18.86 10.94
CA SER A 171 9.10 18.43 9.78
C SER A 171 8.52 17.10 9.29
N SER A 172 8.93 16.62 8.11
CA SER A 172 8.35 15.41 7.52
C SER A 172 8.36 14.23 8.49
N GLY A 173 7.18 13.66 8.75
CA GLY A 173 6.98 12.51 9.63
C GLY A 173 7.19 12.75 11.12
N LYS A 174 7.49 14.00 11.55
CA LYS A 174 7.81 14.28 12.94
C LYS A 174 7.52 15.72 13.37
N VAL A 175 7.39 15.91 14.68
CA VAL A 175 7.33 17.24 15.32
C VAL A 175 8.36 17.29 16.45
N GLN A 176 9.31 18.21 16.35
CA GLN A 176 10.19 18.53 17.47
C GLN A 176 9.40 19.39 18.46
N VAL A 177 9.35 18.95 19.71
CA VAL A 177 8.61 19.60 20.79
C VAL A 177 9.61 20.18 21.79
N HIS A 178 9.47 21.46 22.10
CA HIS A 178 10.24 22.17 23.13
C HIS A 178 9.27 22.70 24.18
N TRP A 179 9.73 22.80 25.46
CA TRP A 179 8.93 23.30 26.56
C TRP A 179 9.77 23.97 27.63
N THR A 180 9.12 24.76 28.45
CA THR A 180 9.70 25.26 29.68
C THR A 180 9.35 24.37 30.86
N LYS A 181 10.29 24.14 31.77
CA LYS A 181 10.10 23.32 32.97
C LYS A 181 8.90 23.82 33.78
N PRO A 182 8.18 22.93 34.47
CA PRO A 182 7.17 23.30 35.45
C PRO A 182 7.69 24.32 36.48
N ILE A 183 6.87 25.30 36.82
CA ILE A 183 7.20 26.30 37.87
C ILE A 183 7.30 25.59 39.22
N ASN A 184 6.38 24.63 39.48
CA ASN A 184 6.43 23.81 40.66
C ASN A 184 6.85 22.36 40.24
N ARG A 185 7.98 21.90 40.72
CA ARG A 185 8.53 20.56 40.48
C ARG A 185 7.97 19.47 41.41
N GLY A 186 7.15 19.86 42.38
CA GLY A 186 6.71 18.98 43.46
C GLY A 186 7.82 18.79 44.52
N THR A 187 7.71 17.76 45.32
CA THR A 187 8.63 17.47 46.44
C THR A 187 9.97 16.89 46.00
N SER A 188 10.13 16.48 44.76
CA SER A 188 11.37 15.89 44.24
C SER A 188 11.72 16.43 42.84
N ALA A 189 12.96 16.16 42.39
CA ALA A 189 13.43 16.54 41.07
C ALA A 189 12.63 15.91 39.97
N ILE A 190 12.43 16.59 38.83
CA ILE A 190 11.79 16.04 37.64
C ILE A 190 12.73 15.00 37.03
N MET A 191 12.24 13.80 36.82
CA MET A 191 12.97 12.67 36.28
C MET A 191 12.83 12.59 34.75
N SER A 192 11.66 12.88 34.21
CA SER A 192 11.38 12.82 32.77
C SER A 192 10.19 13.68 32.38
N TYR A 193 10.12 13.96 31.08
CA TYR A 193 8.97 14.57 30.41
C TYR A 193 8.46 13.62 29.33
N THR A 194 7.16 13.60 29.11
CA THR A 194 6.56 12.87 27.98
C THR A 194 5.69 13.83 27.17
N ALA A 195 6.05 14.04 25.90
CA ALA A 195 5.22 14.75 24.94
C ALA A 195 4.37 13.73 24.16
N ARG A 196 3.06 13.98 24.03
CA ARG A 196 2.10 13.11 23.36
C ARG A 196 1.38 13.85 22.26
N ALA A 197 1.23 13.18 21.09
CA ALA A 197 0.42 13.64 19.97
C ALA A 197 -0.93 12.93 20.01
N TYR A 198 -2.01 13.70 19.78
CA TYR A 198 -3.39 13.23 19.79
C TYR A 198 -4.06 13.57 18.46
N SER A 199 -5.07 12.80 18.09
CA SER A 199 -5.90 13.02 16.89
C SER A 199 -6.96 14.13 17.05
N SER A 200 -7.10 14.71 18.26
CA SER A 200 -8.13 15.74 18.53
C SER A 200 -7.65 16.77 19.56
N PRO A 201 -8.21 18.00 19.54
CA PRO A 201 -7.84 19.09 20.46
C PRO A 201 -8.19 18.77 21.92
N SER A 202 -9.21 17.96 22.16
CA SER A 202 -9.66 17.50 23.48
C SER A 202 -10.12 16.04 23.39
N GLY A 203 -9.99 15.27 24.48
CA GLY A 203 -10.26 13.83 24.41
C GLY A 203 -9.30 13.11 23.46
N GLY A 204 -9.78 12.06 22.80
CA GLY A 204 -9.06 11.28 21.81
C GLY A 204 -7.94 10.40 22.38
N THR A 205 -7.46 9.46 21.56
CA THR A 205 -6.36 8.56 21.90
C THR A 205 -5.00 9.19 21.58
N THR A 206 -3.97 8.81 22.34
CA THR A 206 -2.59 9.13 21.98
C THR A 206 -2.21 8.36 20.72
N VAL A 207 -1.78 9.08 19.67
CA VAL A 207 -1.31 8.47 18.43
C VAL A 207 0.11 7.96 18.61
N THR A 208 1.01 8.82 19.12
CA THR A 208 2.41 8.49 19.41
C THR A 208 2.97 9.48 20.44
N SER A 209 4.15 9.19 20.98
CA SER A 209 4.77 10.02 22.02
C SER A 209 6.28 9.91 22.01
N CYS A 210 6.95 10.89 22.66
CA CYS A 210 8.38 10.81 22.98
C CYS A 210 8.61 11.12 24.44
N THR A 211 9.66 10.55 25.03
CA THR A 211 10.08 10.79 26.43
C THR A 211 11.53 11.26 26.48
N SER A 212 11.81 12.24 27.33
CA SER A 212 13.14 12.84 27.46
C SER A 212 13.38 13.34 28.90
N ALA A 213 14.63 13.28 29.34
CA ALA A 213 15.06 14.00 30.54
C ALA A 213 15.38 15.49 30.28
N LYS A 214 15.51 15.88 29.00
CA LYS A 214 15.73 17.27 28.55
C LYS A 214 14.39 17.96 28.30
N ASN A 215 14.44 19.28 28.06
CA ASN A 215 13.24 20.08 27.78
C ASN A 215 12.79 20.06 26.33
N SER A 216 13.11 18.98 25.60
CA SER A 216 12.68 18.74 24.24
C SER A 216 12.74 17.26 23.89
N CYS A 217 11.89 16.83 22.94
CA CYS A 217 12.01 15.56 22.23
C CYS A 217 11.31 15.60 20.88
N SER A 218 11.65 14.66 19.99
CA SER A 218 10.98 14.49 18.70
C SER A 218 9.90 13.43 18.79
N ILE A 219 8.68 13.79 18.50
CA ILE A 219 7.58 12.84 18.24
C ILE A 219 7.70 12.41 16.78
N THR A 220 7.95 11.14 16.53
CA THR A 220 8.11 10.51 15.19
C THR A 220 6.92 9.65 14.83
N GLY A 221 6.87 9.14 13.57
CA GLY A 221 5.77 8.29 13.10
C GLY A 221 4.47 9.06 12.88
N LEU A 222 4.52 10.37 12.61
CA LEU A 222 3.38 11.21 12.31
C LEU A 222 3.15 11.28 10.81
N SER A 223 1.89 11.17 10.38
CA SER A 223 1.50 11.34 8.98
C SER A 223 1.59 12.80 8.57
N ASN A 224 2.27 13.07 7.46
CA ASN A 224 2.35 14.41 6.87
C ASN A 224 0.95 14.89 6.43
N GLY A 225 0.70 16.19 6.53
CA GLY A 225 -0.59 16.79 6.23
C GLY A 225 -1.69 16.55 7.26
N SER A 226 -1.48 15.65 8.23
CA SER A 226 -2.42 15.42 9.32
C SER A 226 -2.14 16.35 10.48
N THR A 227 -3.18 16.97 11.04
CA THR A 227 -3.05 17.85 12.20
C THR A 227 -3.08 17.02 13.49
N TYR A 228 -2.08 17.22 14.33
CA TYR A 228 -1.96 16.62 15.66
C TYR A 228 -2.00 17.68 16.74
N TRP A 229 -2.56 17.34 17.88
CA TRP A 229 -2.61 18.19 19.06
C TRP A 229 -1.66 17.64 20.13
N ILE A 230 -0.77 18.48 20.62
CA ILE A 230 0.37 18.04 21.44
C ILE A 230 0.23 18.59 22.84
N SER A 231 0.46 17.75 23.85
CA SER A 231 0.63 18.14 25.25
C SER A 231 1.86 17.47 25.85
N VAL A 232 2.38 18.05 26.92
CA VAL A 232 3.58 17.60 27.64
C VAL A 232 3.25 17.43 29.11
N VAL A 233 3.69 16.30 29.70
CA VAL A 233 3.64 16.05 31.14
C VAL A 233 5.06 15.95 31.71
N ALA A 234 5.23 16.29 32.97
CA ALA A 234 6.45 16.07 33.72
C ALA A 234 6.24 14.99 34.79
N LYS A 235 7.26 14.21 35.08
CA LYS A 235 7.23 13.13 36.08
C LYS A 235 8.38 13.29 37.07
N ASN A 236 8.07 13.15 38.36
CA ASN A 236 9.04 13.04 39.46
C ASN A 236 8.79 11.72 40.24
N SER A 237 9.47 11.49 41.36
CA SER A 237 9.26 10.29 42.20
C SER A 237 7.86 10.22 42.83
N GLY A 238 7.17 11.36 43.00
CA GLY A 238 5.77 11.41 43.45
C GLY A 238 4.74 11.05 42.40
N GLY A 239 5.13 10.98 41.12
CA GLY A 239 4.24 10.62 40.02
C GLY A 239 4.29 11.58 38.83
N THR A 240 3.31 11.42 37.93
CA THR A 240 3.15 12.26 36.75
C THR A 240 2.23 13.44 37.04
N GLY A 241 2.70 14.63 36.73
CA GLY A 241 1.93 15.86 36.88
C GLY A 241 0.88 16.07 35.80
N SER A 242 0.17 17.20 35.88
CA SER A 242 -0.84 17.58 34.90
C SER A 242 -0.23 17.86 33.52
N ALA A 243 -0.98 17.55 32.47
CA ALA A 243 -0.58 17.85 31.10
C ALA A 243 -0.65 19.36 30.81
N SER A 244 0.22 19.85 29.93
CA SER A 244 0.10 21.21 29.41
C SER A 244 -1.24 21.42 28.70
N SER A 245 -1.90 22.56 28.96
CA SER A 245 -3.21 22.88 28.40
C SER A 245 -3.26 24.38 28.05
N PRO A 246 -3.94 24.75 26.92
CA PRO A 246 -4.53 23.84 25.94
C PRO A 246 -3.47 23.03 25.17
N ARG A 247 -3.89 21.96 24.50
CA ARG A 247 -3.03 21.27 23.52
C ARG A 247 -2.73 22.21 22.36
N ILE A 248 -1.51 22.18 21.86
CA ILE A 248 -1.09 23.00 20.72
C ILE A 248 -1.09 22.12 19.47
N SER A 249 -1.70 22.61 18.39
CA SER A 249 -1.75 21.88 17.11
C SER A 249 -0.48 22.04 16.30
N SER A 250 -0.11 21.01 15.56
CA SER A 250 0.96 20.99 14.58
C SER A 250 0.63 20.02 13.46
N THR A 251 0.96 20.42 12.24
CA THR A 251 0.78 19.61 11.04
C THR A 251 2.14 19.38 10.41
N PRO A 252 2.71 18.16 10.49
CA PRO A 252 3.92 17.84 9.75
C PRO A 252 3.74 18.18 8.27
N PRO A 253 4.67 18.92 7.64
CA PRO A 253 4.52 19.34 6.26
C PRO A 253 4.60 18.14 5.31
N PHE A 254 3.93 18.23 4.19
CA PHE A 254 4.15 17.32 3.06
C PHE A 254 5.61 17.43 2.62
N PHE A 255 6.18 16.29 2.18
CA PHE A 255 7.45 16.32 1.49
C PHE A 255 7.24 17.01 0.14
N ASN A 256 7.85 18.17 -0.02
CA ASN A 256 7.83 18.94 -1.27
C ASN A 256 9.28 19.19 -1.66
N PRO A 257 9.81 18.45 -2.63
CA PRO A 257 11.19 18.62 -3.10
C PRO A 257 11.47 20.02 -3.59
N ASN A 258 12.69 20.50 -3.34
CA ASN A 258 13.15 21.81 -3.81
C ASN A 258 14.02 21.73 -5.08
N ASP A 259 14.02 20.58 -5.72
CA ASP A 259 14.80 20.28 -6.92
C ASP A 259 14.24 21.05 -8.12
N PRO A 260 15.04 21.81 -8.87
CA PRO A 260 14.58 22.78 -9.86
C PRO A 260 13.63 22.20 -10.92
N TYR A 261 13.97 21.05 -11.51
CA TYR A 261 13.12 20.44 -12.55
C TYR A 261 11.78 19.93 -11.98
N TYR A 262 11.77 19.50 -10.71
CA TYR A 262 10.53 19.15 -10.02
C TYR A 262 9.70 20.41 -9.71
N VAL A 263 10.30 21.45 -9.13
CA VAL A 263 9.62 22.70 -8.78
C VAL A 263 8.98 23.33 -10.01
N ASN A 264 9.73 23.41 -11.12
CA ASN A 264 9.32 24.01 -12.39
C ASN A 264 8.38 23.11 -13.22
N SER A 265 7.93 21.98 -12.68
CA SER A 265 7.02 21.03 -13.33
C SER A 265 7.55 20.37 -14.62
N GLN A 266 8.87 20.37 -14.81
CA GLN A 266 9.51 19.69 -15.93
C GLN A 266 9.58 18.16 -15.74
N GLN A 267 9.50 17.68 -14.48
CA GLN A 267 9.29 16.26 -14.15
C GLN A 267 7.79 15.96 -14.07
N TRP A 268 7.06 16.14 -15.19
CA TRP A 268 5.62 15.91 -15.27
C TRP A 268 5.21 14.50 -14.83
N ALA A 269 6.05 13.51 -15.13
CA ALA A 269 5.84 12.11 -14.82
C ALA A 269 5.62 11.82 -13.33
N LEU A 270 6.18 12.64 -12.43
CA LEU A 270 6.05 12.45 -10.98
C LEU A 270 4.73 12.96 -10.41
N LYS A 271 4.16 14.02 -10.99
CA LYS A 271 3.02 14.76 -10.41
C LYS A 271 1.92 15.15 -11.39
N GLY A 272 2.11 14.96 -12.68
CA GLY A 272 1.10 15.25 -13.72
C GLY A 272 -0.15 14.39 -13.54
N THR A 273 -1.27 14.81 -14.14
CA THR A 273 -2.54 14.06 -14.08
C THR A 273 -2.38 12.60 -14.47
N TYR A 274 -1.55 12.34 -15.47
CA TYR A 274 -1.22 11.02 -15.98
C TYR A 274 0.19 10.54 -15.56
N GLY A 275 0.76 11.18 -14.53
CA GLY A 275 2.01 10.77 -13.92
C GLY A 275 1.81 9.68 -12.87
N VAL A 276 2.89 9.20 -12.30
CA VAL A 276 2.93 8.07 -11.34
C VAL A 276 2.39 8.41 -9.94
N GLN A 277 1.92 9.64 -9.68
CA GLN A 277 1.32 10.09 -8.43
C GLN A 277 2.19 9.86 -7.18
N VAL A 278 3.50 9.97 -7.33
CA VAL A 278 4.45 9.62 -6.26
C VAL A 278 4.42 10.57 -5.06
N GLN A 279 3.95 11.81 -5.22
CA GLN A 279 3.85 12.79 -4.14
C GLN A 279 3.07 12.25 -2.93
N LYS A 280 1.99 11.51 -3.20
CA LYS A 280 1.17 10.88 -2.17
C LYS A 280 1.85 9.62 -1.62
N ALA A 281 2.53 8.86 -2.46
CA ALA A 281 3.35 7.73 -2.05
C ALA A 281 4.47 8.15 -1.07
N TRP A 282 5.06 9.32 -1.26
CA TRP A 282 6.07 9.87 -0.36
C TRP A 282 5.53 10.28 1.03
N LEU A 283 4.21 10.26 1.24
CA LEU A 283 3.63 10.35 2.59
C LEU A 283 3.88 9.06 3.39
N VAL A 284 3.98 7.93 2.70
CA VAL A 284 4.23 6.61 3.30
C VAL A 284 5.73 6.35 3.38
N THR A 285 6.40 6.37 2.24
CA THR A 285 7.85 6.12 2.15
C THR A 285 8.47 6.83 0.96
N ARG A 286 9.76 7.11 1.03
CA ARG A 286 10.63 7.56 -0.06
C ARG A 286 11.63 6.50 -0.47
N GLY A 287 11.45 5.28 0.02
CA GLY A 287 12.36 4.17 -0.14
C GLY A 287 13.15 3.87 1.14
N ASN A 288 13.72 2.66 1.17
CA ASN A 288 14.61 2.17 2.22
C ASN A 288 15.97 1.87 1.58
N PRO A 289 17.11 2.35 2.11
CA PRO A 289 18.44 2.09 1.55
C PRO A 289 18.85 0.61 1.53
N GLU A 290 18.15 -0.25 2.27
CA GLU A 290 18.31 -1.71 2.20
C GLU A 290 17.74 -2.31 0.90
N ILE A 291 16.87 -1.56 0.20
CA ILE A 291 16.32 -1.99 -1.09
C ILE A 291 17.25 -1.51 -2.20
N VAL A 292 17.81 -2.47 -2.92
CA VAL A 292 18.69 -2.24 -4.06
C VAL A 292 17.91 -2.48 -5.34
N VAL A 293 18.01 -1.54 -6.28
CA VAL A 293 17.52 -1.66 -7.65
C VAL A 293 18.72 -1.79 -8.58
N ALA A 294 18.91 -2.92 -9.23
CA ALA A 294 19.93 -3.08 -10.25
C ALA A 294 19.45 -2.48 -11.58
N VAL A 295 20.29 -1.67 -12.21
CA VAL A 295 20.10 -1.14 -13.56
C VAL A 295 21.07 -1.87 -14.47
N LEU A 296 20.55 -2.82 -15.25
CA LEU A 296 21.30 -3.56 -16.26
C LEU A 296 21.29 -2.76 -17.56
N ASP A 297 22.37 -2.03 -17.82
CA ASP A 297 22.39 -1.04 -18.90
C ASP A 297 23.84 -0.65 -19.32
N THR A 298 24.07 0.57 -19.78
CA THR A 298 25.39 1.06 -20.22
C THR A 298 26.36 1.38 -19.06
N GLY A 299 25.95 1.16 -17.81
CA GLY A 299 26.71 1.62 -16.64
C GLY A 299 26.29 2.99 -16.16
N SER A 300 27.19 3.76 -15.55
CA SER A 300 26.89 5.13 -15.14
C SER A 300 28.12 6.05 -15.15
N THR A 301 27.85 7.35 -15.29
CA THR A 301 28.85 8.39 -15.12
C THR A 301 28.73 9.06 -13.76
N VAL A 302 29.80 9.67 -13.28
CA VAL A 302 29.76 10.50 -12.06
C VAL A 302 28.81 11.66 -12.28
N HIS A 303 27.79 11.77 -11.40
CA HIS A 303 26.79 12.82 -11.50
C HIS A 303 26.42 13.37 -10.09
N PRO A 304 26.36 14.71 -9.85
CA PRO A 304 26.12 15.29 -8.54
C PRO A 304 24.78 14.88 -7.91
N ASP A 305 23.75 14.58 -8.69
CA ASP A 305 22.45 14.09 -8.21
C ASP A 305 22.42 12.58 -7.91
N LEU A 306 23.47 11.86 -8.30
CA LEU A 306 23.62 10.43 -8.01
C LEU A 306 24.69 10.15 -6.94
N GLU A 307 25.32 11.19 -6.39
CA GLU A 307 26.37 11.05 -5.38
C GLU A 307 25.85 10.33 -4.12
N GLY A 308 26.49 9.23 -3.76
CA GLY A 308 26.12 8.40 -2.62
C GLY A 308 24.80 7.60 -2.79
N GLN A 309 24.25 7.55 -3.99
CA GLN A 309 23.00 6.86 -4.31
C GLN A 309 23.22 5.41 -4.78
N SER A 310 24.47 5.03 -5.10
CA SER A 310 24.79 3.69 -5.61
C SER A 310 25.45 2.80 -4.55
N VAL A 311 25.34 1.49 -4.76
CA VAL A 311 26.14 0.44 -4.14
C VAL A 311 27.12 -0.13 -5.18
N PRO A 312 28.15 -0.91 -4.77
CA PRO A 312 29.10 -1.50 -5.73
C PRO A 312 28.37 -2.29 -6.81
N GLY A 313 28.71 -2.00 -8.05
CA GLY A 313 28.21 -2.65 -9.26
C GLY A 313 29.24 -3.58 -9.88
N TYR A 314 29.06 -3.90 -11.17
CA TYR A 314 29.95 -4.76 -11.92
C TYR A 314 29.83 -4.51 -13.43
N ASP A 315 30.94 -4.55 -14.18
CA ASP A 315 30.92 -4.66 -15.64
C ASP A 315 30.83 -6.14 -16.03
N MET A 316 29.81 -6.51 -16.77
CA MET A 316 29.57 -7.86 -17.25
C MET A 316 29.99 -8.05 -18.72
N ILE A 317 30.43 -7.00 -19.40
CA ILE A 317 30.79 -7.10 -20.80
C ILE A 317 32.09 -7.90 -20.93
N SER A 318 32.00 -9.01 -21.64
CA SER A 318 33.12 -9.96 -21.77
C SER A 318 34.06 -9.61 -22.96
N ASP A 319 33.56 -8.86 -23.92
CA ASP A 319 34.30 -8.44 -25.13
C ASP A 319 34.93 -7.07 -24.89
N ILE A 320 36.28 -7.00 -24.90
CA ILE A 320 37.06 -5.81 -24.59
C ILE A 320 36.80 -4.64 -25.59
N ASP A 321 36.59 -4.96 -26.85
CA ASP A 321 36.31 -3.94 -27.88
C ASP A 321 34.92 -3.35 -27.67
N ARG A 322 33.96 -4.17 -27.22
CA ARG A 322 32.60 -3.74 -26.87
C ARG A 322 32.58 -2.98 -25.56
N ALA A 323 33.34 -3.41 -24.57
CA ALA A 323 33.45 -2.69 -23.29
C ALA A 323 33.98 -1.29 -23.50
N GLY A 324 35.05 -1.12 -24.32
CA GLY A 324 35.58 0.17 -24.71
C GLY A 324 36.32 0.94 -23.62
N ASP A 325 36.59 0.29 -22.48
CA ASP A 325 37.30 0.82 -21.31
C ASP A 325 38.71 0.25 -21.16
N GLY A 326 39.05 -0.74 -21.97
CA GLY A 326 40.39 -1.30 -22.08
C GLY A 326 40.56 -2.68 -21.45
N ASP A 327 39.54 -3.21 -20.81
CA ASP A 327 39.48 -4.58 -20.28
C ASP A 327 38.10 -5.21 -20.49
N GLY A 328 37.85 -6.37 -19.87
CA GLY A 328 36.60 -7.08 -19.95
C GLY A 328 35.86 -6.99 -18.60
N ARG A 329 35.23 -8.11 -18.22
CA ARG A 329 34.45 -8.16 -16.96
C ARG A 329 35.27 -7.80 -15.73
N ASP A 330 34.82 -6.74 -15.02
CA ASP A 330 35.50 -6.29 -13.81
C ASP A 330 34.51 -5.64 -12.80
N SER A 331 35.03 -5.02 -11.74
CA SER A 331 34.24 -4.40 -10.68
C SER A 331 33.94 -2.91 -10.92
N ASP A 332 34.29 -2.33 -12.06
CA ASP A 332 34.03 -0.93 -12.42
C ASP A 332 32.84 -0.83 -13.39
N PRO A 333 31.63 -0.52 -12.95
CA PRO A 333 30.47 -0.37 -13.83
C PRO A 333 30.37 1.00 -14.48
N SER A 334 31.45 1.73 -14.58
CA SER A 334 31.49 3.07 -15.20
C SER A 334 31.15 3.00 -16.68
N ASP A 335 30.36 3.95 -17.16
CA ASP A 335 30.00 4.09 -18.57
C ASP A 335 31.15 4.82 -19.28
N ALA A 336 31.95 4.09 -20.07
CA ALA A 336 33.02 4.64 -20.85
C ALA A 336 32.54 5.35 -22.14
N GLY A 337 31.26 5.16 -22.45
CA GLY A 337 30.59 5.58 -23.67
C GLY A 337 30.18 4.36 -24.50
N ASP A 338 28.98 4.41 -25.05
CA ASP A 338 28.38 3.33 -25.85
C ASP A 338 28.25 3.75 -27.35
N PHE A 339 29.05 4.72 -27.79
CA PHE A 339 29.02 5.20 -29.16
C PHE A 339 29.39 4.09 -30.17
N PHE A 340 28.75 4.12 -31.35
CA PHE A 340 29.02 3.17 -32.40
C PHE A 340 28.79 3.79 -33.79
N GLY A 341 29.80 3.77 -34.65
CA GLY A 341 29.76 4.43 -35.96
C GLY A 341 29.52 5.93 -35.82
N ASP A 342 28.48 6.45 -36.45
CA ASP A 342 28.06 7.86 -36.38
C ASP A 342 27.13 8.17 -35.18
N LYS A 343 26.80 7.17 -34.38
CA LYS A 343 25.91 7.35 -33.18
C LYS A 343 26.78 7.81 -32.02
N LEU A 344 26.27 8.85 -31.31
CA LEU A 344 26.90 9.35 -30.10
C LEU A 344 26.59 8.45 -28.91
N SER A 345 27.40 8.57 -27.85
CA SER A 345 27.15 7.88 -26.58
C SER A 345 25.80 8.25 -25.99
N SER A 346 25.04 7.25 -25.55
CA SER A 346 23.67 7.43 -25.08
C SER A 346 23.59 7.84 -23.63
N TRP A 347 24.59 7.48 -22.78
CA TRP A 347 24.58 7.67 -21.32
C TRP A 347 23.29 7.16 -20.68
N HIS A 348 22.77 6.07 -21.23
CA HIS A 348 21.42 5.59 -20.97
C HIS A 348 21.25 5.13 -19.51
N GLY A 349 22.17 4.34 -18.97
CA GLY A 349 22.13 3.87 -17.58
C GLY A 349 22.17 5.00 -16.56
N THR A 350 22.96 6.08 -16.83
CA THR A 350 22.96 7.30 -16.00
C THR A 350 21.59 7.96 -15.95
N HIS A 351 20.87 8.00 -17.09
CA HIS A 351 19.54 8.58 -17.18
C HIS A 351 18.52 7.76 -16.39
N LEU A 352 18.54 6.43 -16.49
CA LEU A 352 17.63 5.54 -15.79
C LEU A 352 17.82 5.60 -14.26
N ALA A 353 19.08 5.65 -13.80
CA ALA A 353 19.38 5.80 -12.39
C ALA A 353 18.76 7.07 -11.81
N GLY A 354 18.83 8.19 -12.53
CA GLY A 354 18.20 9.45 -12.09
C GLY A 354 16.67 9.36 -11.96
N ILE A 355 15.99 8.64 -12.86
CA ILE A 355 14.55 8.37 -12.74
C ILE A 355 14.25 7.59 -11.46
N ILE A 356 15.05 6.57 -11.14
CA ILE A 356 14.84 5.72 -9.98
C ILE A 356 15.13 6.47 -8.69
N ASN A 357 16.36 7.00 -8.50
CA ASN A 357 16.83 7.42 -7.20
C ASN A 357 17.66 8.69 -7.15
N ALA A 358 17.59 9.59 -8.15
CA ALA A 358 18.26 10.88 -8.03
C ALA A 358 17.93 11.52 -6.65
N ARG A 359 18.97 12.15 -6.04
CA ARG A 359 18.88 12.76 -4.70
C ARG A 359 17.81 13.84 -4.68
N GLY A 360 16.84 13.68 -3.79
CA GLY A 360 15.79 14.67 -3.66
C GLY A 360 16.07 15.71 -2.57
N ASN A 361 15.51 16.89 -2.74
CA ASN A 361 15.57 18.01 -1.80
C ASN A 361 17.00 18.51 -1.55
N ASN A 362 17.82 18.53 -2.61
CA ASN A 362 19.20 18.98 -2.59
C ASN A 362 19.42 20.32 -3.32
N SER A 363 18.34 20.95 -3.79
CA SER A 363 18.34 22.22 -4.57
C SER A 363 19.04 22.10 -5.91
N ARG A 364 19.14 20.90 -6.47
CA ARG A 364 19.78 20.62 -7.77
C ARG A 364 18.84 19.79 -8.64
N GLY A 365 19.00 19.89 -9.93
CA GLY A 365 18.47 19.04 -10.99
C GLY A 365 17.10 18.43 -10.74
N VAL A 366 17.09 17.11 -10.64
CA VAL A 366 15.90 16.25 -10.60
C VAL A 366 15.79 15.47 -9.28
N ILE A 367 14.62 14.89 -9.03
CA ILE A 367 14.44 13.91 -7.97
C ILE A 367 13.99 12.58 -8.55
N GLY A 368 14.54 11.47 -8.05
CA GLY A 368 14.08 10.13 -8.39
C GLY A 368 12.76 9.78 -7.70
N ILE A 369 12.07 8.77 -8.24
CA ILE A 369 10.80 8.30 -7.68
C ILE A 369 10.96 7.68 -6.28
N ALA A 370 12.10 7.01 -6.05
CA ALA A 370 12.47 6.36 -4.79
C ALA A 370 13.84 6.89 -4.28
N PRO A 371 13.95 8.18 -3.88
CA PRO A 371 15.23 8.83 -3.65
C PRO A 371 16.05 8.29 -2.48
N ASN A 372 15.50 7.39 -1.68
CA ASN A 372 16.21 6.78 -0.55
C ASN A 372 16.62 5.31 -0.81
N VAL A 373 16.24 4.69 -1.92
CA VAL A 373 16.76 3.36 -2.29
C VAL A 373 18.17 3.46 -2.85
N LYS A 374 18.84 2.34 -3.00
CA LYS A 374 20.14 2.27 -3.66
C LYS A 374 20.00 1.74 -5.08
N VAL A 375 20.82 2.26 -5.99
CA VAL A 375 20.98 1.71 -7.34
C VAL A 375 22.29 0.93 -7.42
N GLN A 376 22.24 -0.23 -8.05
CA GLN A 376 23.39 -1.02 -8.44
C GLN A 376 23.54 -0.98 -9.95
N HIS A 377 24.61 -0.39 -10.45
CA HIS A 377 24.89 -0.38 -11.87
C HIS A 377 25.53 -1.71 -12.28
N VAL A 378 24.92 -2.36 -13.26
CA VAL A 378 25.45 -3.59 -13.85
C VAL A 378 25.58 -3.32 -15.35
N ARG A 379 26.79 -3.06 -15.78
CA ARG A 379 27.07 -2.72 -17.17
C ARG A 379 26.99 -3.97 -18.04
N VAL A 380 26.07 -3.99 -18.98
CA VAL A 380 25.82 -5.10 -19.91
C VAL A 380 25.76 -4.61 -21.37
N LEU A 381 25.72 -3.30 -21.57
CA LEU A 381 25.67 -2.63 -22.87
C LEU A 381 26.91 -1.74 -23.05
N GLY A 382 27.61 -1.95 -24.13
CA GLY A 382 28.73 -1.12 -24.56
C GLY A 382 28.58 -0.72 -26.03
N HIS A 383 29.67 -0.63 -26.76
CA HIS A 383 29.66 -0.34 -28.19
C HIS A 383 28.80 -1.35 -28.94
N ASP A 384 27.84 -0.87 -29.74
CA ASP A 384 26.90 -1.73 -30.50
C ASP A 384 26.01 -2.65 -29.62
N GLY A 385 25.68 -2.24 -28.39
CA GLY A 385 24.74 -2.95 -27.50
C GLY A 385 25.37 -4.00 -26.60
N GLY A 386 24.65 -5.07 -26.29
CA GLY A 386 25.11 -6.14 -25.40
C GLY A 386 24.89 -7.53 -25.96
N SER A 387 25.68 -8.50 -25.50
CA SER A 387 25.45 -9.92 -25.83
C SER A 387 24.43 -10.55 -24.88
N ASP A 388 23.68 -11.53 -25.35
CA ASP A 388 22.75 -12.29 -24.53
C ASP A 388 23.45 -12.92 -23.32
N SER A 389 24.67 -13.42 -23.48
CA SER A 389 25.46 -14.05 -22.41
C SER A 389 25.86 -13.07 -21.32
N ASP A 390 26.19 -11.82 -21.67
CA ASP A 390 26.55 -10.78 -20.71
C ASP A 390 25.31 -10.28 -19.95
N ILE A 391 24.17 -10.11 -20.65
CA ILE A 391 22.89 -9.72 -20.04
C ILE A 391 22.40 -10.80 -19.08
N VAL A 392 22.41 -12.08 -19.48
CA VAL A 392 22.03 -13.22 -18.64
C VAL A 392 22.95 -13.34 -17.42
N SER A 393 24.26 -13.12 -17.60
CA SER A 393 25.24 -13.06 -16.50
C SER A 393 24.91 -11.91 -15.55
N GLY A 394 24.55 -10.75 -16.09
CA GLY A 394 24.14 -9.59 -15.31
C GLY A 394 22.88 -9.86 -14.47
N ILE A 395 21.84 -10.49 -15.03
CA ILE A 395 20.63 -10.89 -14.30
C ILE A 395 20.99 -11.84 -13.15
N THR A 396 21.80 -12.85 -13.44
CA THR A 396 22.22 -13.85 -12.47
C THR A 396 22.99 -13.20 -11.31
N TRP A 397 24.01 -12.40 -11.63
CA TRP A 397 24.85 -11.76 -10.62
C TRP A 397 24.10 -10.73 -9.79
N ALA A 398 23.32 -9.85 -10.46
CA ALA A 398 22.54 -8.80 -9.78
C ALA A 398 21.58 -9.39 -8.74
N SER A 399 20.96 -10.54 -9.04
CA SER A 399 20.06 -11.25 -8.10
C SER A 399 20.79 -12.08 -7.03
N GLY A 400 22.13 -12.07 -7.01
CA GLY A 400 22.96 -12.80 -6.03
C GLY A 400 23.33 -14.24 -6.42
N GLY A 401 23.10 -14.62 -7.69
CA GLY A 401 23.54 -15.91 -8.22
C GLY A 401 25.01 -15.92 -8.60
N PRO A 402 25.67 -17.09 -8.64
CA PRO A 402 27.06 -17.23 -9.05
C PRO A 402 27.20 -17.12 -10.58
N VAL A 403 28.24 -16.44 -11.03
CA VAL A 403 28.61 -16.32 -12.46
C VAL A 403 30.07 -16.73 -12.62
N GLY A 404 30.29 -17.96 -13.06
CA GLY A 404 31.64 -18.48 -13.26
C GLY A 404 32.55 -18.31 -12.01
N SER A 405 33.69 -17.68 -12.18
CA SER A 405 34.63 -17.35 -11.10
C SER A 405 34.50 -15.93 -10.55
N LEU A 406 33.47 -15.17 -10.97
CA LEU A 406 33.26 -13.80 -10.51
C LEU A 406 32.94 -13.77 -9.00
N PRO A 407 33.32 -12.70 -8.28
CA PRO A 407 32.91 -12.55 -6.88
C PRO A 407 31.38 -12.47 -6.78
N LEU A 408 30.83 -13.08 -5.74
CA LEU A 408 29.39 -12.96 -5.47
C LEU A 408 29.02 -11.50 -5.25
N ASN A 409 27.80 -11.13 -5.67
CA ASN A 409 27.27 -9.81 -5.42
C ASN A 409 27.12 -9.57 -3.90
N PRO A 410 27.81 -8.59 -3.30
CA PRO A 410 27.70 -8.33 -1.86
C PRO A 410 26.37 -7.68 -1.46
N THR A 411 25.63 -7.15 -2.44
CA THR A 411 24.35 -6.44 -2.23
C THR A 411 23.32 -6.85 -3.29
N PRO A 412 22.79 -8.10 -3.21
CA PRO A 412 21.83 -8.60 -4.18
C PRO A 412 20.61 -7.69 -4.33
N ALA A 413 20.23 -7.43 -5.56
CA ALA A 413 19.13 -6.53 -5.87
C ALA A 413 17.76 -7.18 -5.64
N ARG A 414 16.84 -6.43 -5.04
CA ARG A 414 15.44 -6.83 -4.90
C ARG A 414 14.60 -6.47 -6.13
N VAL A 415 15.11 -5.57 -6.97
CA VAL A 415 14.49 -5.20 -8.24
C VAL A 415 15.57 -5.12 -9.30
N ILE A 416 15.31 -5.67 -10.47
CA ILE A 416 16.16 -5.52 -11.66
C ILE A 416 15.36 -4.73 -12.70
N ASN A 417 15.95 -3.65 -13.22
CA ASN A 417 15.42 -2.88 -14.33
C ASN A 417 16.18 -3.26 -15.61
N LEU A 418 15.45 -3.72 -16.62
CA LEU A 418 15.92 -4.07 -17.95
C LEU A 418 15.29 -3.13 -18.98
N SER A 419 15.95 -2.01 -19.24
CA SER A 419 15.53 -1.04 -20.27
C SER A 419 16.14 -1.31 -21.62
N LEU A 420 16.28 -2.58 -21.97
CA LEU A 420 16.92 -3.12 -23.16
C LEU A 420 16.07 -4.22 -23.78
N GLY A 421 16.39 -4.60 -25.00
CA GLY A 421 15.73 -5.71 -25.67
C GLY A 421 15.86 -5.67 -27.19
N GLY A 422 15.31 -6.70 -27.84
CA GLY A 422 15.32 -6.88 -29.28
C GLY A 422 14.19 -7.77 -29.77
N GLU A 423 13.98 -7.82 -31.09
CA GLU A 423 13.01 -8.75 -31.70
C GLU A 423 13.48 -10.19 -31.51
N GLY A 424 12.56 -11.07 -31.16
CA GLY A 424 12.82 -12.50 -30.98
C GLY A 424 11.83 -13.17 -30.03
N VAL A 425 12.00 -14.48 -29.87
CA VAL A 425 11.31 -15.28 -28.85
C VAL A 425 12.19 -15.39 -27.62
N CYS A 426 11.61 -15.52 -26.43
CA CYS A 426 12.38 -15.67 -25.19
C CYS A 426 13.34 -16.87 -25.26
N PRO A 427 14.67 -16.68 -25.29
CA PRO A 427 15.61 -17.79 -25.28
C PRO A 427 15.61 -18.48 -23.92
N GLN A 428 15.84 -19.80 -23.91
CA GLN A 428 15.84 -20.61 -22.69
C GLN A 428 16.81 -20.07 -21.61
N GLN A 429 17.94 -19.51 -22.01
CA GLN A 429 18.92 -18.93 -21.09
C GLN A 429 18.38 -17.70 -20.33
N TYR A 430 17.58 -16.83 -20.99
CA TYR A 430 16.90 -15.72 -20.31
C TYR A 430 15.87 -16.23 -19.33
N GLN A 431 15.02 -17.18 -19.81
CA GLN A 431 13.96 -17.71 -18.94
C GLN A 431 14.54 -18.41 -17.71
N THR A 432 15.64 -19.13 -17.84
CA THR A 432 16.33 -19.74 -16.71
C THR A 432 16.86 -18.71 -15.74
N ALA A 433 17.58 -17.68 -16.21
CA ALA A 433 18.12 -16.63 -15.35
C ALA A 433 17.02 -15.83 -14.65
N ILE A 434 15.91 -15.56 -15.35
CA ILE A 434 14.73 -14.86 -14.79
C ILE A 434 14.10 -15.71 -13.67
N ASN A 435 13.84 -16.99 -13.93
CA ASN A 435 13.25 -17.92 -12.94
C ASN A 435 14.12 -18.02 -11.68
N ASP A 436 15.43 -18.13 -11.89
CA ASP A 436 16.42 -18.18 -10.82
C ASP A 436 16.44 -16.87 -10.00
N ALA A 437 16.38 -15.71 -10.65
CA ALA A 437 16.34 -14.42 -9.99
C ALA A 437 15.04 -14.27 -9.15
N ILE A 438 13.89 -14.69 -9.71
CA ILE A 438 12.62 -14.72 -9.00
C ILE A 438 12.68 -15.64 -7.77
N SER A 439 13.29 -16.82 -7.91
CA SER A 439 13.46 -17.76 -6.79
C SER A 439 14.27 -17.20 -5.65
N ARG A 440 15.20 -16.28 -5.94
CA ARG A 440 15.98 -15.51 -4.96
C ARG A 440 15.24 -14.28 -4.41
N GLY A 441 14.01 -14.03 -4.87
CA GLY A 441 13.16 -12.95 -4.38
C GLY A 441 13.33 -11.62 -5.11
N THR A 442 13.91 -11.64 -6.30
CA THR A 442 14.08 -10.45 -7.16
C THR A 442 12.88 -10.26 -8.08
N VAL A 443 12.43 -9.02 -8.24
CA VAL A 443 11.39 -8.61 -9.20
C VAL A 443 12.07 -8.04 -10.44
N LEU A 444 11.70 -8.51 -11.62
CA LEU A 444 12.25 -8.02 -12.89
C LEU A 444 11.25 -7.10 -13.58
N VAL A 445 11.69 -5.91 -13.96
CA VAL A 445 10.91 -4.89 -14.67
C VAL A 445 11.54 -4.64 -16.02
N VAL A 446 10.79 -4.78 -17.10
CA VAL A 446 11.28 -4.84 -18.46
C VAL A 446 10.54 -3.83 -19.35
N ALA A 447 11.26 -3.12 -20.20
CA ALA A 447 10.71 -2.24 -21.21
C ALA A 447 10.01 -3.06 -22.33
N ALA A 448 8.82 -2.66 -22.75
CA ALA A 448 8.06 -3.36 -23.80
C ALA A 448 8.69 -3.28 -25.18
N GLY A 449 9.57 -2.28 -25.45
CA GLY A 449 10.19 -1.99 -26.74
C GLY A 449 9.55 -0.80 -27.46
N ASN A 450 10.22 -0.30 -28.52
CA ASN A 450 9.93 1.00 -29.15
C ASN A 450 9.62 0.89 -30.65
N SER A 451 9.12 -0.24 -31.13
CA SER A 451 8.90 -0.52 -32.57
C SER A 451 7.42 -0.44 -32.98
N SER A 452 6.51 -0.10 -32.06
CA SER A 452 5.03 -0.10 -32.29
C SER A 452 4.50 -1.45 -32.79
N VAL A 453 5.04 -2.56 -32.25
CA VAL A 453 4.66 -3.94 -32.56
C VAL A 453 4.15 -4.64 -31.30
N PRO A 454 3.53 -5.84 -31.39
CA PRO A 454 3.19 -6.63 -30.22
C PRO A 454 4.44 -6.95 -29.38
N ALA A 455 4.43 -6.63 -28.10
CA ALA A 455 5.55 -6.90 -27.19
C ALA A 455 5.86 -8.40 -27.03
N SER A 456 4.91 -9.28 -27.39
CA SER A 456 5.09 -10.73 -27.47
C SER A 456 6.15 -11.17 -28.49
N THR A 457 6.59 -10.26 -29.36
CA THR A 457 7.69 -10.50 -30.33
C THR A 457 9.02 -9.91 -29.87
N PHE A 458 9.12 -9.43 -28.61
CA PHE A 458 10.28 -8.67 -28.13
C PHE A 458 10.87 -9.28 -26.86
N VAL A 459 12.16 -9.63 -26.89
CA VAL A 459 12.93 -10.19 -25.77
C VAL A 459 13.56 -9.05 -24.97
N PRO A 460 13.56 -9.11 -23.61
CA PRO A 460 13.00 -10.12 -22.72
C PRO A 460 11.54 -9.87 -22.30
N ALA A 461 10.82 -8.93 -22.93
CA ALA A 461 9.43 -8.61 -22.60
C ALA A 461 8.45 -9.79 -22.79
N ASN A 462 8.79 -10.76 -23.63
CA ASN A 462 7.99 -11.98 -23.87
C ASN A 462 8.43 -13.19 -23.04
N CYS A 463 9.32 -12.98 -22.06
CA CYS A 463 9.68 -14.02 -21.09
C CYS A 463 8.66 -14.05 -19.94
N ASP A 464 8.44 -15.22 -19.35
CA ASP A 464 7.52 -15.38 -18.23
C ASP A 464 8.10 -14.80 -16.92
N GLY A 465 7.23 -14.22 -16.07
CA GLY A 465 7.57 -13.78 -14.72
C GLY A 465 8.22 -12.39 -14.65
N VAL A 466 8.24 -11.64 -15.74
CA VAL A 466 8.71 -10.25 -15.77
C VAL A 466 7.54 -9.28 -15.79
N ILE A 467 7.72 -8.07 -15.26
CA ILE A 467 6.74 -6.98 -15.35
C ILE A 467 7.06 -6.15 -16.59
N VAL A 468 6.20 -6.22 -17.59
CA VAL A 468 6.37 -5.56 -18.89
C VAL A 468 5.73 -4.18 -18.90
N VAL A 469 6.51 -3.15 -19.25
CA VAL A 469 6.11 -1.75 -19.13
C VAL A 469 6.02 -1.06 -20.49
N ALA A 470 4.82 -0.62 -20.87
CA ALA A 470 4.59 0.26 -22.01
C ALA A 470 4.81 1.74 -21.65
N ALA A 471 5.06 2.58 -22.67
CA ALA A 471 5.25 4.02 -22.49
C ALA A 471 3.96 4.82 -22.75
N THR A 472 3.74 5.88 -21.93
CA THR A 472 2.70 6.89 -22.16
C THR A 472 3.30 8.28 -22.30
N ASN A 473 2.52 9.17 -22.95
CA ASN A 473 2.78 10.60 -22.97
C ASN A 473 2.05 11.34 -21.82
N ASP A 474 2.24 12.66 -21.73
CA ASP A 474 1.65 13.53 -20.70
C ASP A 474 0.11 13.68 -20.79
N LEU A 475 -0.49 13.23 -21.90
CA LEU A 475 -1.94 13.14 -22.10
C LEU A 475 -2.53 11.80 -21.68
N GLY A 476 -1.71 10.89 -21.14
CA GLY A 476 -2.12 9.55 -20.70
C GLY A 476 -2.43 8.58 -21.85
N LYS A 477 -1.96 8.87 -23.06
CA LYS A 477 -2.08 7.99 -24.21
C LYS A 477 -0.85 7.14 -24.36
N ARG A 478 -1.00 5.92 -24.89
CA ARG A 478 0.15 5.13 -25.31
C ARG A 478 0.99 5.96 -26.29
N ALA A 479 2.28 6.04 -26.02
CA ALA A 479 3.23 6.67 -26.94
C ALA A 479 3.25 5.90 -28.29
N GLU A 480 3.29 6.63 -29.39
CA GLU A 480 3.15 6.03 -30.75
C GLU A 480 4.17 4.92 -31.03
N PHE A 481 5.39 5.08 -30.53
CA PHE A 481 6.48 4.11 -30.67
C PHE A 481 6.33 2.87 -29.75
N SER A 482 5.58 2.99 -28.64
CA SER A 482 5.55 1.93 -27.62
C SER A 482 4.96 0.62 -28.16
N ASN A 483 5.66 -0.48 -27.92
CA ASN A 483 5.11 -1.80 -28.12
C ASN A 483 3.91 -2.02 -27.24
N TYR A 484 3.04 -2.98 -27.58
CA TYR A 484 1.72 -3.21 -27.00
C TYR A 484 1.34 -4.70 -26.97
N GLY A 485 0.17 -5.02 -26.45
CA GLY A 485 -0.42 -6.36 -26.48
C GLY A 485 -0.56 -7.01 -25.11
N GLU A 486 -0.98 -8.28 -25.11
CA GLU A 486 -1.43 -9.01 -23.92
C GLU A 486 -0.32 -9.25 -22.87
N VAL A 487 0.95 -9.26 -23.30
CA VAL A 487 2.09 -9.46 -22.40
C VAL A 487 2.48 -8.19 -21.63
N VAL A 488 1.89 -7.04 -21.96
CA VAL A 488 2.13 -5.79 -21.22
C VAL A 488 1.29 -5.79 -19.93
N ASP A 489 1.92 -5.55 -18.80
CA ASP A 489 1.29 -5.57 -17.49
C ASP A 489 0.77 -4.21 -17.07
N ILE A 490 1.51 -3.14 -17.46
CA ILE A 490 1.27 -1.78 -16.98
C ILE A 490 1.88 -0.77 -17.95
N ALA A 491 1.40 0.44 -17.92
CA ALA A 491 2.02 1.57 -18.60
C ALA A 491 2.60 2.58 -17.60
N ALA A 492 3.62 3.32 -18.02
CA ALA A 492 4.20 4.42 -17.24
C ALA A 492 4.67 5.55 -18.18
N PRO A 493 4.88 6.77 -17.64
CA PRO A 493 5.43 7.88 -18.42
C PRO A 493 6.74 7.52 -19.13
N GLY A 494 6.81 7.72 -20.43
CA GLY A 494 7.99 7.37 -21.24
C GLY A 494 8.30 8.35 -22.35
N GLU A 495 7.58 9.47 -22.45
CA GLU A 495 7.81 10.50 -23.46
C GLU A 495 8.23 11.80 -22.76
N ASP A 496 9.29 12.44 -23.28
CA ASP A 496 9.87 13.70 -22.74
C ASP A 496 10.23 13.60 -21.24
N ILE A 497 10.94 12.56 -20.86
CA ILE A 497 11.37 12.30 -19.50
C ILE A 497 12.73 12.92 -19.21
N VAL A 498 12.76 13.96 -18.39
CA VAL A 498 14.00 14.61 -17.97
C VAL A 498 14.66 13.86 -16.80
N SER A 499 15.97 13.62 -16.91
CA SER A 499 16.76 12.95 -15.86
C SER A 499 18.25 13.34 -15.95
N THR A 500 19.04 12.78 -15.05
CA THR A 500 20.51 12.90 -15.05
C THR A 500 21.11 12.39 -16.35
N MET A 501 22.17 13.05 -16.84
CA MET A 501 22.77 12.77 -18.12
C MET A 501 24.25 13.17 -18.12
N ASN A 502 24.98 12.77 -19.15
CA ASN A 502 26.30 13.26 -19.49
C ASN A 502 26.25 13.99 -20.84
N ASP A 503 27.08 14.98 -21.08
CA ASP A 503 27.06 15.77 -22.33
C ASP A 503 28.15 15.36 -23.32
N GLY A 504 29.00 14.38 -23.00
CA GLY A 504 30.02 13.87 -23.89
C GLY A 504 29.43 13.18 -25.11
N ASP A 505 30.08 13.37 -26.26
CA ASP A 505 29.64 12.79 -27.53
C ASP A 505 30.06 11.32 -27.67
N THR A 506 31.30 11.00 -27.33
CA THR A 506 31.84 9.62 -27.39
C THR A 506 32.43 9.17 -26.07
N GLY A 507 33.25 9.98 -25.42
CA GLY A 507 33.76 9.75 -24.08
C GLY A 507 33.07 10.63 -23.03
N VAL A 508 33.38 10.41 -21.76
CA VAL A 508 32.76 11.09 -20.63
C VAL A 508 33.02 12.59 -20.67
N GLY A 509 31.97 13.39 -20.74
CA GLY A 509 31.94 14.85 -20.65
C GLY A 509 31.52 15.34 -19.27
N SER A 510 30.72 16.40 -19.22
CA SER A 510 30.22 16.98 -17.98
C SER A 510 28.84 16.45 -17.60
N PRO A 511 28.53 16.36 -16.28
CA PRO A 511 27.18 16.04 -15.80
C PRO A 511 26.17 17.09 -16.26
N THR A 512 25.04 16.64 -16.76
CA THR A 512 23.96 17.51 -17.26
C THR A 512 22.60 16.84 -17.04
N TYR A 513 21.52 17.46 -17.52
CA TYR A 513 20.17 16.93 -17.51
C TYR A 513 19.57 17.06 -18.91
N LYS A 514 19.04 15.96 -19.43
CA LYS A 514 18.39 15.95 -20.74
C LYS A 514 17.09 15.15 -20.69
N SER A 515 16.20 15.46 -21.63
CA SER A 515 14.99 14.68 -21.86
C SER A 515 15.28 13.52 -22.80
N LYS A 516 14.72 12.34 -22.50
CA LYS A 516 14.72 11.16 -23.35
C LYS A 516 13.31 10.61 -23.51
N THR A 517 13.10 9.83 -24.56
CA THR A 517 11.81 9.23 -24.92
C THR A 517 11.99 7.75 -25.24
N GLY A 518 11.20 6.87 -24.64
CA GLY A 518 11.25 5.42 -24.83
C GLY A 518 10.54 4.66 -23.71
N THR A 519 10.17 3.40 -23.98
CA THR A 519 9.75 2.45 -22.93
C THR A 519 10.87 2.23 -21.91
N SER A 520 12.10 2.48 -22.30
CA SER A 520 13.28 2.52 -21.42
C SER A 520 13.15 3.54 -20.29
N MET A 521 12.44 4.66 -20.49
CA MET A 521 12.19 5.67 -19.47
C MET A 521 10.97 5.32 -18.61
N ALA A 522 10.04 4.52 -19.15
CA ALA A 522 8.85 4.05 -18.44
C ALA A 522 9.19 2.95 -17.42
N ALA A 523 10.02 1.98 -17.79
CA ALA A 523 10.40 0.85 -16.92
C ALA A 523 11.00 1.30 -15.57
N PRO A 524 11.96 2.25 -15.48
CA PRO A 524 12.52 2.69 -14.21
C PRO A 524 11.52 3.38 -13.29
N TYR A 525 10.45 4.00 -13.80
CA TYR A 525 9.36 4.47 -12.93
C TYR A 525 8.66 3.31 -12.23
N VAL A 526 8.39 2.22 -12.96
CA VAL A 526 7.80 1.02 -12.37
C VAL A 526 8.77 0.36 -11.39
N ALA A 527 10.05 0.22 -11.76
CA ALA A 527 11.08 -0.32 -10.87
C ALA A 527 11.20 0.47 -9.55
N GLY A 528 11.15 1.82 -9.63
CA GLY A 528 11.14 2.68 -8.47
C GLY A 528 9.86 2.53 -7.62
N VAL A 529 8.68 2.37 -8.21
CA VAL A 529 7.44 2.09 -7.48
C VAL A 529 7.52 0.73 -6.78
N VAL A 530 8.01 -0.30 -7.46
CA VAL A 530 8.24 -1.63 -6.85
C VAL A 530 9.20 -1.51 -5.66
N ALA A 531 10.27 -0.73 -5.79
CA ALA A 531 11.21 -0.48 -4.70
C ALA A 531 10.55 0.23 -3.51
N LEU A 532 9.60 1.16 -3.76
CA LEU A 532 8.80 1.76 -2.70
C LEU A 532 7.87 0.73 -2.03
N MET A 533 7.23 -0.16 -2.79
CA MET A 533 6.39 -1.24 -2.25
C MET A 533 7.21 -2.17 -1.33
N LEU A 534 8.37 -2.62 -1.80
CA LEU A 534 9.29 -3.47 -1.03
C LEU A 534 9.89 -2.75 0.18
N SER A 535 10.00 -1.43 0.14
CA SER A 535 10.44 -0.63 1.31
C SER A 535 9.40 -0.62 2.43
N VAL A 536 8.12 -0.81 2.13
CA VAL A 536 7.02 -0.89 3.10
C VAL A 536 6.74 -2.33 3.50
N GLU A 537 6.76 -3.25 2.54
CA GLU A 537 6.47 -4.67 2.71
C GLU A 537 7.60 -5.53 2.10
N PRO A 538 8.73 -5.71 2.81
CA PRO A 538 9.91 -6.42 2.26
C PRO A 538 9.66 -7.90 1.92
N SER A 539 8.60 -8.50 2.46
CA SER A 539 8.25 -9.90 2.23
C SER A 539 7.46 -10.16 0.95
N LEU A 540 7.09 -9.12 0.18
CA LEU A 540 6.39 -9.31 -1.09
C LEU A 540 7.24 -10.14 -2.07
N THR A 541 6.61 -11.13 -2.67
CA THR A 541 7.17 -11.92 -3.78
C THR A 541 6.98 -11.20 -5.12
N SER A 542 7.68 -11.63 -6.16
CA SER A 542 7.47 -11.13 -7.53
C SER A 542 6.01 -11.26 -7.96
N ALA A 543 5.39 -12.41 -7.69
CA ALA A 543 3.98 -12.67 -8.00
C ALA A 543 3.02 -11.74 -7.23
N ASP A 544 3.29 -11.45 -5.94
CA ASP A 544 2.48 -10.50 -5.17
C ASP A 544 2.55 -9.08 -5.75
N VAL A 545 3.75 -8.65 -6.15
CA VAL A 545 3.99 -7.34 -6.76
C VAL A 545 3.25 -7.24 -8.09
N GLU A 546 3.42 -8.22 -8.97
CA GLU A 546 2.75 -8.28 -10.28
C GLU A 546 1.23 -8.28 -10.13
N ALA A 547 0.68 -9.13 -9.25
CA ALA A 547 -0.76 -9.18 -9.00
C ALA A 547 -1.31 -7.84 -8.49
N ARG A 548 -0.60 -7.15 -7.60
CA ARG A 548 -1.01 -5.83 -7.12
C ARG A 548 -0.99 -4.78 -8.23
N ILE A 549 0.05 -4.78 -9.07
CA ILE A 549 0.16 -3.86 -10.21
C ILE A 549 -1.00 -4.09 -11.18
N LYS A 550 -1.27 -5.33 -11.61
CA LYS A 550 -2.37 -5.69 -12.52
C LYS A 550 -3.74 -5.33 -11.93
N ASN A 551 -3.99 -5.67 -10.67
CA ASN A 551 -5.27 -5.39 -10.01
C ASN A 551 -5.55 -3.89 -9.86
N GLN A 552 -4.55 -3.07 -9.64
CA GLN A 552 -4.73 -1.62 -9.46
C GLN A 552 -4.70 -0.85 -10.79
N SER A 553 -4.01 -1.36 -11.80
CA SER A 553 -4.01 -0.77 -13.14
C SER A 553 -5.43 -0.71 -13.73
N ASN A 554 -6.27 -1.70 -13.43
CA ASN A 554 -7.68 -1.74 -13.84
C ASN A 554 -8.56 -0.64 -13.19
N GLN A 555 -8.06 0.07 -12.17
CA GLN A 555 -8.78 1.11 -11.44
C GLN A 555 -8.31 2.53 -11.79
N THR A 556 -7.28 2.66 -12.61
CA THR A 556 -6.70 3.92 -13.05
C THR A 556 -7.06 4.22 -14.51
N PHE A 557 -6.59 5.35 -15.02
CA PHE A 557 -6.88 5.76 -16.41
C PHE A 557 -6.44 4.66 -17.39
N LEU A 558 -7.40 4.12 -18.13
CA LEU A 558 -7.13 3.13 -19.15
C LEU A 558 -6.42 3.80 -20.33
N VAL A 559 -5.26 3.28 -20.67
CA VAL A 559 -4.54 3.60 -21.89
C VAL A 559 -5.13 2.74 -23.02
N GLN A 560 -5.05 3.21 -24.24
CA GLN A 560 -5.46 2.41 -25.40
C GLN A 560 -4.65 1.09 -25.43
N GLY A 561 -5.30 -0.04 -25.08
CA GLY A 561 -4.65 -1.36 -24.96
C GLY A 561 -4.92 -2.14 -23.68
N ASP A 562 -5.97 -1.77 -22.92
CA ASP A 562 -6.46 -2.45 -21.70
C ASP A 562 -5.53 -2.43 -20.46
N TRP A 563 -4.48 -1.59 -20.46
CA TRP A 563 -3.62 -1.42 -19.27
C TRP A 563 -3.79 -0.02 -18.67
N GLY A 564 -3.71 0.06 -17.34
CA GLY A 564 -3.68 1.32 -16.61
C GLY A 564 -2.28 1.94 -16.57
N ILE A 565 -2.21 3.20 -16.15
CA ILE A 565 -0.96 3.88 -15.81
C ILE A 565 -0.62 3.59 -14.34
N ILE A 566 0.63 3.24 -14.06
CA ILE A 566 1.07 2.94 -12.71
C ILE A 566 0.81 4.11 -11.76
N ASN A 567 0.28 3.82 -10.58
CA ASN A 567 0.00 4.80 -9.55
C ASN A 567 0.63 4.38 -8.21
N ALA A 568 1.74 5.02 -7.86
CA ALA A 568 2.51 4.72 -6.66
C ALA A 568 1.68 4.91 -5.37
N ALA A 569 0.79 5.91 -5.33
CA ALA A 569 -0.05 6.17 -4.17
C ALA A 569 -1.00 5.00 -3.88
N LEU A 570 -1.69 4.50 -4.91
CA LEU A 570 -2.61 3.36 -4.77
C LEU A 570 -1.88 2.08 -4.36
N LEU A 571 -0.70 1.83 -4.96
CA LEU A 571 0.11 0.63 -4.67
C LEU A 571 0.66 0.61 -3.24
N LEU A 572 0.83 1.78 -2.62
CA LEU A 572 1.22 1.92 -1.22
C LEU A 572 0.01 2.08 -0.28
N GLY A 573 -1.21 1.78 -0.74
CA GLY A 573 -2.42 1.86 0.07
C GLY A 573 -2.86 3.28 0.41
N VAL A 574 -2.32 4.31 -0.25
CA VAL A 574 -2.78 5.68 -0.12
C VAL A 574 -4.02 5.84 -1.01
N SER A 575 -5.16 5.49 -0.47
CA SER A 575 -6.43 5.71 -1.16
C SER A 575 -6.67 7.21 -1.30
N GLU A 576 -6.92 7.68 -2.50
CA GLU A 576 -7.45 9.02 -2.69
C GLU A 576 -8.81 9.13 -2.01
N ILE A 577 -9.04 10.24 -1.33
CA ILE A 577 -10.38 10.57 -0.84
C ILE A 577 -11.29 10.75 -2.07
N PRO A 578 -12.49 10.13 -2.10
CA PRO A 578 -13.42 10.35 -3.20
C PRO A 578 -13.72 11.85 -3.38
N GLN A 579 -14.02 12.27 -4.59
CA GLN A 579 -14.56 13.61 -4.80
C GLN A 579 -16.00 13.70 -4.27
N PRO A 580 -16.50 14.91 -3.95
CA PRO A 580 -17.84 15.08 -3.44
C PRO A 580 -18.91 14.54 -4.41
N PRO A 581 -19.96 13.88 -3.92
CA PRO A 581 -21.12 13.51 -4.72
C PRO A 581 -21.80 14.73 -5.35
N THR A 582 -22.44 14.53 -6.47
CA THR A 582 -23.16 15.58 -7.21
C THR A 582 -24.66 15.27 -7.31
N ASN A 583 -25.45 16.22 -7.80
CA ASN A 583 -26.88 16.02 -8.05
C ASN A 583 -27.67 15.45 -6.87
N VAL A 584 -27.41 15.94 -5.66
CA VAL A 584 -28.16 15.50 -4.48
C VAL A 584 -29.60 15.93 -4.59
N VAL A 585 -30.51 14.97 -4.53
CA VAL A 585 -31.96 15.17 -4.52
C VAL A 585 -32.57 14.42 -3.34
N ALA A 586 -33.72 14.88 -2.87
CA ALA A 586 -34.41 14.20 -1.78
C ALA A 586 -35.93 14.24 -1.99
N SER A 587 -36.58 13.16 -1.56
CA SER A 587 -38.03 13.03 -1.50
C SER A 587 -38.46 12.61 -0.09
N ILE A 588 -39.64 13.07 0.36
CA ILE A 588 -40.15 12.79 1.71
C ILE A 588 -41.43 11.97 1.62
N PHE A 589 -41.49 10.90 2.36
CA PHE A 589 -42.65 10.00 2.45
C PHE A 589 -43.19 9.88 3.88
N GLY A 590 -44.41 9.41 4.01
CA GLY A 590 -45.06 9.11 5.31
C GLY A 590 -45.92 10.23 5.84
N THR A 591 -46.94 9.86 6.62
CA THR A 591 -47.94 10.78 7.15
C THR A 591 -47.70 11.16 8.62
N THR A 592 -47.30 10.20 9.44
CA THR A 592 -47.04 10.38 10.88
C THR A 592 -45.53 10.38 11.19
N THR A 593 -44.82 9.35 10.76
CA THR A 593 -43.36 9.32 10.74
C THR A 593 -42.90 9.51 9.31
N ARG A 594 -42.00 10.48 9.07
CA ARG A 594 -41.52 10.83 7.75
C ARG A 594 -40.15 10.27 7.51
N THR A 595 -40.00 9.62 6.37
CA THR A 595 -38.71 9.17 5.86
C THR A 595 -38.32 10.02 4.65
N GLY A 596 -37.12 10.54 4.62
CA GLY A 596 -36.56 11.24 3.49
C GLY A 596 -35.63 10.32 2.72
N THR A 597 -35.97 9.92 1.51
CA THR A 597 -35.02 9.22 0.63
C THR A 597 -34.15 10.26 -0.06
N VAL A 598 -32.87 10.18 0.16
CA VAL A 598 -31.82 11.02 -0.44
C VAL A 598 -31.11 10.20 -1.52
N SER A 599 -31.02 10.75 -2.71
CA SER A 599 -30.30 10.13 -3.84
C SER A 599 -29.32 11.14 -4.43
N TRP A 600 -28.23 10.64 -5.02
CA TRP A 600 -27.17 11.46 -5.60
C TRP A 600 -26.51 10.76 -6.76
N SER A 601 -25.69 11.49 -7.50
CA SER A 601 -24.78 10.93 -8.50
C SER A 601 -23.40 10.76 -7.91
N ALA A 602 -22.72 9.67 -8.28
CA ALA A 602 -21.31 9.51 -7.96
C ALA A 602 -20.49 10.67 -8.52
N ALA A 603 -19.36 10.95 -7.90
CA ALA A 603 -18.41 11.90 -8.47
C ALA A 603 -17.93 11.41 -9.84
N THR A 604 -17.72 12.37 -10.76
CA THR A 604 -17.24 12.06 -12.11
C THR A 604 -15.72 11.92 -12.20
N SER A 605 -15.01 12.14 -11.09
CA SER A 605 -13.54 12.04 -10.97
C SER A 605 -13.15 11.67 -9.54
N GLY A 606 -11.91 11.24 -9.35
CA GLY A 606 -11.38 10.79 -8.05
C GLY A 606 -11.60 9.28 -7.81
N SER A 607 -11.10 8.78 -6.70
CA SER A 607 -11.23 7.36 -6.31
C SER A 607 -12.67 6.95 -6.08
N MET A 608 -13.00 5.70 -6.35
CA MET A 608 -14.33 5.15 -6.09
C MET A 608 -14.66 5.21 -4.60
N ALA A 609 -15.89 5.62 -4.30
CA ALA A 609 -16.43 5.56 -2.95
C ALA A 609 -16.87 4.12 -2.64
N THR A 610 -16.48 3.62 -1.46
CA THR A 610 -16.96 2.35 -0.92
C THR A 610 -18.12 2.52 0.05
N ALA A 611 -18.34 3.74 0.54
CA ALA A 611 -19.45 4.12 1.40
C ALA A 611 -19.88 5.56 1.12
N ASN A 612 -21.15 5.85 1.35
CA ASN A 612 -21.71 7.20 1.27
C ASN A 612 -22.51 7.47 2.54
N ILE A 613 -22.49 8.71 3.01
CA ILE A 613 -23.26 9.15 4.17
C ILE A 613 -24.10 10.36 3.77
N ALA A 614 -25.42 10.22 3.78
CA ALA A 614 -26.33 11.35 3.66
C ALA A 614 -26.62 11.90 5.07
N ARG A 615 -26.53 13.22 5.24
CA ARG A 615 -26.62 13.90 6.54
C ARG A 615 -27.68 14.99 6.49
N ALA A 616 -28.45 15.12 7.56
CA ALA A 616 -29.46 16.16 7.70
C ALA A 616 -29.11 17.12 8.84
N TYR A 617 -29.28 18.40 8.62
CA TYR A 617 -28.98 19.49 9.56
C TYR A 617 -30.19 20.40 9.74
N LEU A 618 -30.23 21.16 10.83
CA LEU A 618 -31.25 22.18 11.09
C LEU A 618 -30.85 23.56 10.54
N ARG A 619 -29.66 23.73 9.98
CA ARG A 619 -29.13 24.99 9.47
C ARG A 619 -28.53 24.82 8.07
N PRO A 620 -28.62 25.85 7.21
CA PRO A 620 -28.08 25.79 5.85
C PRO A 620 -26.56 25.72 5.81
N SER A 621 -25.88 26.15 6.87
CA SER A 621 -24.42 26.09 7.03
C SER A 621 -24.06 25.89 8.51
N GLY A 622 -22.90 25.32 8.78
CA GLY A 622 -22.43 25.04 10.15
C GLY A 622 -23.28 23.98 10.89
N GLY A 623 -22.98 23.78 12.17
CA GLY A 623 -23.67 22.84 13.04
C GLY A 623 -23.36 21.37 12.79
N SER A 624 -23.77 20.50 13.73
CA SER A 624 -23.66 19.05 13.60
C SER A 624 -24.89 18.46 12.89
N PRO A 625 -24.76 17.33 12.16
CA PRO A 625 -25.89 16.63 11.60
C PRO A 625 -26.78 16.09 12.73
N VAL A 626 -28.10 16.23 12.58
CA VAL A 626 -29.09 15.71 13.53
C VAL A 626 -29.57 14.31 13.16
N LEU A 627 -29.46 13.94 11.89
CA LEU A 627 -29.77 12.61 11.36
C LEU A 627 -28.79 12.28 10.26
N TRP A 628 -28.50 11.00 10.07
CA TRP A 628 -27.69 10.50 8.97
C TRP A 628 -28.07 9.05 8.62
N CYS A 629 -27.74 8.65 7.41
CA CYS A 629 -27.76 7.27 6.97
C CYS A 629 -26.49 6.94 6.18
N SER A 630 -26.02 5.69 6.26
CA SER A 630 -24.83 5.22 5.56
C SER A 630 -25.20 4.07 4.63
N THR A 631 -24.63 4.07 3.42
CA THR A 631 -24.89 3.07 2.38
C THR A 631 -23.71 2.93 1.41
N ALA A 632 -23.59 1.77 0.78
CA ALA A 632 -22.68 1.57 -0.36
C ALA A 632 -23.32 1.99 -1.71
N THR A 633 -24.64 2.23 -1.74
CA THR A 633 -25.38 2.64 -2.93
C THR A 633 -25.45 4.16 -3.07
N LEU A 634 -26.07 4.65 -4.13
CA LEU A 634 -26.27 6.09 -4.42
C LEU A 634 -27.62 6.62 -3.89
N THR A 635 -28.21 5.90 -2.95
CA THR A 635 -29.46 6.31 -2.29
C THR A 635 -29.50 5.82 -0.86
N CYS A 636 -30.14 6.57 0.03
CA CYS A 636 -30.18 6.28 1.45
C CYS A 636 -31.43 6.90 2.10
N ASP A 637 -32.03 6.21 3.06
CA ASP A 637 -33.22 6.67 3.76
C ASP A 637 -32.88 7.30 5.11
N LEU A 638 -33.35 8.53 5.31
CA LEU A 638 -33.31 9.25 6.60
C LEU A 638 -34.64 9.07 7.30
N PRO A 639 -34.76 8.15 8.27
CA PRO A 639 -36.02 7.92 9.00
C PRO A 639 -36.29 9.01 10.04
N ASN A 640 -37.52 9.07 10.51
CA ASN A 640 -37.94 9.88 11.68
C ASN A 640 -37.73 11.39 11.51
N LEU A 641 -37.88 11.92 10.31
CA LEU A 641 -37.93 13.36 10.08
C LEU A 641 -39.17 13.96 10.75
N VAL A 642 -39.01 15.03 11.53
CA VAL A 642 -40.08 15.71 12.25
C VAL A 642 -40.92 16.55 11.29
N LYS A 643 -42.24 16.41 11.33
CA LYS A 643 -43.18 17.18 10.50
C LYS A 643 -43.06 18.69 10.78
N GLY A 644 -43.02 19.49 9.72
CA GLY A 644 -42.97 20.94 9.82
C GLY A 644 -41.54 21.52 9.97
N VAL A 645 -40.55 20.68 10.09
CA VAL A 645 -39.15 21.09 10.22
C VAL A 645 -38.50 21.19 8.83
N THR A 646 -37.67 22.23 8.61
CA THR A 646 -36.79 22.31 7.46
C THR A 646 -35.48 21.68 7.78
N TYR A 647 -35.08 20.66 7.02
CA TYR A 647 -33.77 20.04 7.08
C TYR A 647 -32.90 20.48 5.90
N TYR A 648 -31.62 20.55 6.11
CA TYR A 648 -30.62 20.86 5.10
C TYR A 648 -29.73 19.65 4.92
N LEU A 649 -29.63 19.13 3.69
CA LEU A 649 -28.98 17.85 3.40
C LEU A 649 -27.69 18.07 2.67
N ASP A 650 -26.67 17.30 3.03
CA ASP A 650 -25.47 17.06 2.25
C ASP A 650 -25.15 15.57 2.22
N VAL A 651 -24.29 15.20 1.26
CA VAL A 651 -23.77 13.83 1.15
C VAL A 651 -22.25 13.90 1.07
N ILE A 652 -21.60 12.98 1.77
CA ILE A 652 -20.16 12.74 1.67
C ILE A 652 -19.94 11.31 1.18
N SER A 653 -18.93 11.13 0.34
CA SER A 653 -18.48 9.83 -0.13
C SER A 653 -17.19 9.46 0.56
N GLY A 654 -17.01 8.21 0.94
CA GLY A 654 -15.84 7.73 1.65
C GLY A 654 -15.26 6.44 1.06
N ASN A 655 -13.99 6.23 1.30
CA ASN A 655 -13.26 4.99 1.09
C ASN A 655 -12.21 4.83 2.21
N THR A 656 -11.29 3.89 2.09
CA THR A 656 -10.23 3.67 3.06
C THR A 656 -9.30 4.88 3.25
N GLY A 657 -9.24 5.81 2.29
CA GLY A 657 -8.46 7.06 2.38
C GLY A 657 -9.16 8.18 3.16
N GLY A 658 -10.46 8.04 3.45
CA GLY A 658 -11.25 9.04 4.18
C GLY A 658 -12.52 9.46 3.47
N PHE A 659 -13.14 10.55 3.94
CA PHE A 659 -14.36 11.10 3.38
C PHE A 659 -14.10 12.36 2.55
N SER A 660 -14.86 12.52 1.47
CA SER A 660 -14.88 13.72 0.62
C SER A 660 -15.32 14.96 1.39
N ALA A 661 -15.10 16.12 0.81
CA ALA A 661 -15.88 17.31 1.17
C ALA A 661 -17.39 17.05 0.94
N PRO A 662 -18.28 17.81 1.59
CA PRO A 662 -19.72 17.74 1.32
C PRO A 662 -20.08 18.03 -0.15
N SER A 663 -21.18 17.50 -0.61
CA SER A 663 -21.72 17.60 -1.99
C SER A 663 -22.06 19.02 -2.51
N GLY A 664 -21.49 20.05 -1.96
CA GLY A 664 -21.76 21.46 -2.27
C GLY A 664 -22.74 22.10 -1.27
N PRO A 665 -23.44 23.20 -1.63
CA PRO A 665 -24.41 23.82 -0.76
C PRO A 665 -25.49 22.83 -0.33
N ARG A 666 -25.84 22.84 0.96
CA ARG A 666 -26.85 21.93 1.50
C ARG A 666 -28.19 22.11 0.82
N LEU A 667 -28.81 21.01 0.43
CA LEU A 667 -30.16 20.98 -0.14
C LEU A 667 -31.18 21.20 0.94
N GLY A 668 -31.93 22.30 0.92
CA GLY A 668 -33.04 22.53 1.85
C GLY A 668 -34.27 21.69 1.49
N ILE A 669 -34.76 20.88 2.43
CA ILE A 669 -36.03 20.15 2.33
C ILE A 669 -36.97 20.54 3.47
N ASN A 670 -38.22 20.82 3.17
CA ASN A 670 -39.20 21.16 4.19
C ASN A 670 -40.18 20.00 4.38
N THR A 671 -40.28 19.54 5.62
CA THR A 671 -41.19 18.45 6.01
C THR A 671 -42.61 18.92 6.33
N LYS A 672 -42.94 20.20 6.06
CA LYS A 672 -44.31 20.69 6.12
C LYS A 672 -45.15 19.96 5.06
N GLY A 673 -45.98 19.07 5.53
CA GLY A 673 -47.03 18.31 4.86
C GLY A 673 -46.87 17.95 3.39
N PRO A 674 -47.37 16.81 2.94
CA PRO A 674 -47.41 16.53 1.53
C PRO A 674 -48.27 17.55 0.87
N VAL A 675 -47.74 18.09 -0.17
CA VAL A 675 -48.48 19.06 -0.96
C VAL A 675 -49.14 18.40 -2.17
N VAL A 676 -49.02 17.09 -2.27
CA VAL A 676 -49.96 16.25 -2.98
C VAL A 676 -50.46 15.18 -2.04
N ASP A 677 -51.31 15.56 -1.11
CA ASP A 677 -52.10 14.61 -0.31
C ASP A 677 -53.35 14.16 -1.12
N VAL A 678 -53.20 14.15 -2.43
CA VAL A 678 -54.23 13.73 -3.34
C VAL A 678 -53.96 12.33 -3.78
N VAL A 679 -54.80 11.44 -3.33
CA VAL A 679 -54.93 10.11 -3.92
C VAL A 679 -55.53 10.36 -5.31
N PRO A 680 -54.89 9.99 -6.44
CA PRO A 680 -55.50 10.15 -7.73
C PRO A 680 -56.83 9.35 -7.77
N SER A 681 -57.87 9.96 -8.27
CA SER A 681 -59.14 9.28 -8.54
C SER A 681 -59.01 8.59 -9.89
N VAL A 682 -59.45 7.35 -9.98
CA VAL A 682 -59.40 6.57 -11.22
C VAL A 682 -60.84 6.14 -11.58
N THR A 683 -61.22 6.40 -12.81
CA THR A 683 -62.55 5.98 -13.34
C THR A 683 -62.35 5.17 -14.61
N VAL A 684 -63.30 4.27 -14.89
CA VAL A 684 -63.29 3.43 -16.08
C VAL A 684 -63.53 4.27 -17.32
N GLY A 685 -62.64 4.18 -18.32
CA GLY A 685 -62.75 4.77 -19.63
C GLY A 685 -63.30 3.80 -20.69
N SER A 686 -63.14 4.15 -21.94
CA SER A 686 -63.42 3.25 -23.07
C SER A 686 -62.43 2.09 -23.09
N GLN A 687 -62.72 1.02 -23.83
CA GLN A 687 -61.99 -0.26 -23.91
C GLN A 687 -60.48 -0.13 -23.67
N GLY A 688 -59.97 -0.84 -22.62
CA GLY A 688 -58.54 -0.88 -22.29
C GLY A 688 -57.96 0.43 -21.75
N SER A 689 -58.80 1.35 -21.26
CA SER A 689 -58.35 2.66 -20.75
C SER A 689 -58.95 2.98 -19.39
N LEU A 690 -58.23 3.81 -18.63
CA LEU A 690 -58.67 4.39 -17.37
C LEU A 690 -58.41 5.88 -17.34
N TYR A 691 -59.35 6.68 -16.85
CA TYR A 691 -59.13 8.09 -16.57
C TYR A 691 -58.52 8.28 -15.17
N VAL A 692 -57.42 8.97 -15.13
CA VAL A 692 -56.74 9.33 -13.89
C VAL A 692 -56.93 10.84 -13.69
N SER A 693 -57.57 11.23 -12.58
CA SER A 693 -57.75 12.63 -12.21
C SER A 693 -57.11 12.93 -10.88
N TRP A 694 -56.63 14.16 -10.72
CA TRP A 694 -55.98 14.63 -9.49
C TRP A 694 -56.20 16.13 -9.33
N SER A 695 -56.04 16.61 -8.09
CA SER A 695 -55.99 18.06 -7.85
C SER A 695 -54.56 18.48 -7.54
N ALA A 696 -54.07 19.53 -8.15
CA ALA A 696 -52.76 20.08 -7.84
C ALA A 696 -52.78 20.80 -6.49
N GLY A 697 -52.00 20.31 -5.52
CA GLY A 697 -51.76 21.00 -4.25
C GLY A 697 -50.99 22.31 -4.44
N ILE A 698 -50.90 23.12 -3.39
CA ILE A 698 -50.31 24.48 -3.44
C ILE A 698 -48.89 24.52 -4.02
N ASP A 699 -48.03 23.54 -3.75
CA ASP A 699 -46.64 23.50 -4.28
C ASP A 699 -46.55 22.85 -5.67
N ALA A 700 -47.54 22.07 -6.09
CA ALA A 700 -47.61 21.54 -7.44
C ALA A 700 -47.94 22.63 -8.47
N ARG A 701 -48.33 23.85 -8.06
CA ARG A 701 -48.48 25.02 -8.94
C ARG A 701 -47.20 25.42 -9.66
N LEU A 702 -46.05 24.94 -9.20
CA LEU A 702 -44.75 25.14 -9.83
C LEU A 702 -44.40 24.04 -10.85
N ALA A 703 -45.21 22.98 -10.94
CA ALA A 703 -45.02 21.95 -11.95
C ALA A 703 -45.51 22.46 -13.34
N THR A 704 -44.76 22.13 -14.36
CA THR A 704 -45.10 22.43 -15.76
C THR A 704 -45.69 21.24 -16.46
N THR A 705 -45.33 20.02 -16.01
CA THR A 705 -45.88 18.78 -16.55
C THR A 705 -46.15 17.74 -15.43
N TYR A 706 -47.04 16.81 -15.73
CA TYR A 706 -47.46 15.73 -14.86
C TYR A 706 -47.30 14.42 -15.62
N LEU A 707 -46.42 13.51 -15.11
CA LEU A 707 -46.26 12.16 -15.62
C LEU A 707 -47.12 11.20 -14.80
N ILE A 708 -47.98 10.46 -15.48
CA ILE A 708 -48.73 9.39 -14.81
C ILE A 708 -47.88 8.13 -14.83
N GLN A 709 -47.75 7.51 -13.66
CA GLN A 709 -47.13 6.19 -13.53
C GLN A 709 -48.19 5.16 -13.08
N TYR A 710 -48.07 3.96 -13.57
CA TYR A 710 -48.96 2.87 -13.22
C TYR A 710 -48.20 1.56 -12.92
N SER A 711 -48.76 0.73 -12.05
CA SER A 711 -48.17 -0.52 -11.61
C SER A 711 -49.25 -1.60 -11.37
N LYS A 712 -48.89 -2.84 -11.67
CA LYS A 712 -49.68 -4.04 -11.38
C LYS A 712 -49.34 -4.65 -10.01
N ASP A 713 -48.10 -4.46 -9.52
CA ASP A 713 -47.50 -5.16 -8.39
C ASP A 713 -46.97 -4.23 -7.27
N LEU A 714 -47.01 -2.94 -7.46
CA LEU A 714 -46.46 -1.89 -6.60
C LEU A 714 -44.89 -1.90 -6.51
N LEU A 715 -44.22 -2.84 -7.14
CA LEU A 715 -42.77 -2.99 -7.14
C LEU A 715 -42.16 -2.36 -8.39
N SER A 716 -42.86 -2.46 -9.51
CA SER A 716 -42.44 -1.89 -10.80
C SER A 716 -43.45 -0.86 -11.31
N TRP A 717 -42.96 0.38 -11.53
CA TRP A 717 -43.79 1.48 -12.05
C TRP A 717 -43.44 1.79 -13.47
N LYS A 718 -44.45 1.68 -14.39
CA LYS A 718 -44.31 2.04 -15.79
C LYS A 718 -44.74 3.49 -16.00
N ASN A 719 -44.06 4.18 -16.89
CA ASN A 719 -44.45 5.52 -17.33
C ASN A 719 -45.61 5.45 -18.31
N GLY A 720 -46.64 6.17 -18.01
CA GLY A 720 -47.75 6.46 -18.90
C GLY A 720 -47.62 7.85 -19.54
N PRO A 721 -48.74 8.49 -19.88
CA PRO A 721 -48.73 9.82 -20.52
C PRO A 721 -48.16 10.91 -19.60
N GLU A 722 -47.41 11.84 -20.19
CA GLU A 722 -46.99 13.08 -19.60
C GLU A 722 -47.83 14.24 -20.15
N VAL A 723 -48.43 15.02 -19.28
CA VAL A 723 -49.41 16.07 -19.67
C VAL A 723 -49.10 17.39 -18.98
N SER A 724 -49.46 18.49 -19.63
CA SER A 724 -49.34 19.83 -19.05
C SER A 724 -50.58 20.26 -18.25
N THR A 725 -51.68 19.49 -18.36
CA THR A 725 -52.92 19.76 -17.61
C THR A 725 -52.79 19.32 -16.13
N ARG A 726 -53.45 20.07 -15.24
CA ARG A 726 -53.36 19.86 -13.77
C ARG A 726 -54.44 18.99 -13.17
N GLU A 727 -55.33 18.41 -13.97
CA GLU A 727 -56.56 17.87 -13.49
C GLU A 727 -56.84 16.42 -13.87
N TYR A 728 -56.62 15.98 -15.10
CA TYR A 728 -56.88 14.61 -15.55
C TYR A 728 -56.15 14.23 -16.85
N THR A 729 -56.03 12.92 -17.07
CA THR A 729 -55.61 12.34 -18.36
C THR A 729 -56.14 10.91 -18.50
N GLN A 730 -56.19 10.42 -19.73
CA GLN A 730 -56.51 9.04 -20.05
C GLN A 730 -55.23 8.21 -20.21
N VAL A 731 -55.20 7.03 -19.57
CA VAL A 731 -54.17 6.05 -19.72
C VAL A 731 -54.77 4.87 -20.50
N SER A 732 -54.27 4.62 -21.71
CA SER A 732 -54.75 3.58 -22.61
C SER A 732 -53.69 2.47 -22.80
N GLY A 733 -54.09 1.37 -23.48
CA GLY A 733 -53.18 0.23 -23.67
C GLY A 733 -52.94 -0.63 -22.44
N LEU A 734 -53.88 -0.60 -21.52
CA LEU A 734 -53.89 -1.43 -20.32
C LEU A 734 -54.56 -2.75 -20.60
N ASP A 735 -54.08 -3.85 -19.99
CA ASP A 735 -54.67 -5.19 -20.15
C ASP A 735 -56.04 -5.27 -19.46
N SER A 736 -57.06 -5.66 -20.20
CA SER A 736 -58.40 -5.84 -19.66
C SER A 736 -58.41 -6.87 -18.55
N GLY A 737 -59.18 -6.60 -17.49
CA GLY A 737 -59.28 -7.50 -16.33
C GLY A 737 -58.14 -7.46 -15.33
N VAL A 738 -57.04 -6.74 -15.60
CA VAL A 738 -55.88 -6.61 -14.69
C VAL A 738 -56.03 -5.40 -13.80
N ASN A 739 -55.73 -5.56 -12.52
CA ASN A 739 -55.78 -4.47 -11.55
C ASN A 739 -54.53 -3.55 -11.68
N TYR A 740 -54.75 -2.28 -11.79
CA TYR A 740 -53.73 -1.23 -11.83
C TYR A 740 -53.88 -0.23 -10.67
N ARG A 741 -52.76 0.25 -10.16
CA ARG A 741 -52.70 1.45 -9.34
C ARG A 741 -51.94 2.53 -10.05
N PHE A 742 -52.22 3.78 -9.76
CA PHE A 742 -51.69 4.96 -10.40
C PHE A 742 -51.13 5.92 -9.39
N ARG A 743 -50.07 6.63 -9.82
CA ARG A 743 -49.53 7.77 -9.09
C ARG A 743 -49.19 8.88 -10.10
N VAL A 744 -49.21 10.11 -9.62
CA VAL A 744 -48.92 11.29 -10.45
C VAL A 744 -47.61 11.91 -10.02
N VAL A 745 -46.70 12.09 -10.94
CA VAL A 745 -45.37 12.68 -10.74
C VAL A 745 -45.37 14.09 -11.35
N ALA A 746 -45.28 15.12 -10.50
CA ALA A 746 -45.16 16.51 -10.93
C ALA A 746 -43.71 16.83 -11.28
N LYS A 747 -43.50 17.41 -12.46
CA LYS A 747 -42.20 17.81 -13.02
C LYS A 747 -42.14 19.29 -13.37
N LYS A 748 -40.93 19.87 -13.42
CA LYS A 748 -40.65 21.21 -13.93
C LYS A 748 -40.00 21.13 -15.34
N ASP A 749 -40.02 22.20 -16.13
CA ASP A 749 -39.50 22.25 -17.51
C ASP A 749 -38.08 21.72 -17.72
N SER A 750 -37.27 21.68 -16.67
CA SER A 750 -35.93 21.05 -16.66
C SER A 750 -35.93 19.53 -16.54
N GLY A 751 -37.10 18.84 -16.56
CA GLY A 751 -37.21 17.41 -16.27
C GLY A 751 -37.06 17.07 -14.78
N ARG A 752 -36.87 18.06 -13.92
CA ARG A 752 -36.69 17.88 -12.47
C ARG A 752 -37.99 17.47 -11.83
N PHE A 753 -37.96 16.32 -11.12
CA PHE A 753 -39.09 15.88 -10.29
C PHE A 753 -39.33 16.86 -9.14
N ILE A 754 -40.60 17.28 -8.99
CA ILE A 754 -41.01 18.11 -7.89
C ILE A 754 -41.68 17.26 -6.83
N LYS A 755 -42.62 16.36 -7.19
CA LYS A 755 -43.38 15.51 -6.26
C LYS A 755 -44.04 14.32 -6.95
N ILE A 756 -44.34 13.30 -6.11
CA ILE A 756 -45.13 12.12 -6.47
C ILE A 756 -46.35 12.06 -5.54
N SER A 757 -47.55 11.80 -6.13
CA SER A 757 -48.77 11.60 -5.36
C SER A 757 -48.79 10.28 -4.58
N ARG A 758 -49.74 10.10 -3.67
CA ARG A 758 -50.09 8.76 -3.17
C ARG A 758 -50.61 7.91 -4.35
N GLU A 759 -50.71 6.63 -4.09
CA GLU A 759 -51.26 5.66 -5.01
C GLU A 759 -52.79 5.70 -4.99
N SER A 760 -53.39 5.51 -6.17
CA SER A 760 -54.84 5.38 -6.32
C SER A 760 -55.32 4.07 -5.68
N ALA A 761 -56.62 3.93 -5.52
CA ALA A 761 -57.28 2.63 -5.36
C ALA A 761 -56.99 1.76 -6.61
N GLN A 762 -57.06 0.45 -6.44
CA GLN A 762 -56.98 -0.47 -7.56
C GLN A 762 -58.18 -0.34 -8.49
N MET A 763 -57.92 -0.31 -9.80
CA MET A 763 -58.97 -0.25 -10.80
C MET A 763 -58.62 -1.16 -11.97
N LYS A 764 -59.64 -1.78 -12.57
CA LYS A 764 -59.50 -2.60 -13.76
C LYS A 764 -60.05 -1.84 -14.97
N PRO A 765 -59.34 -1.82 -16.11
CA PRO A 765 -59.93 -1.40 -17.38
C PRO A 765 -61.03 -2.41 -17.79
N SER A 766 -62.06 -1.88 -18.40
CA SER A 766 -63.17 -2.69 -18.96
C SER A 766 -62.72 -3.43 -20.22
#